data_8364a39421b6f5d0c032a103e1b33793
#
_entry.id   8364a39421b6f5d0c032a103e1b33793
#
_cell.length_a   1.000
_cell.length_b   1.000
_cell.length_c   1.000
_cell.angle_alpha   90.00
_cell.angle_beta   90.00
_cell.angle_gamma   90.00
#
_symmetry.space_group_name_H-M   'P 1'
#
loop_
_entity.id
_entity.type
_entity.pdbx_description
1 polymer ?
#
loop_
_entity_poly.entity_id
_entity_poly.type
_entity_poly.pdbx_seq_one_letter_code
_entity_poly.pdbx_strand_id
1 'polypeptide(L)'
;MHKYRRLAFDMSSYLKTALLTGKDPKDGLLVEFEGKQVLVNSAEYGYEIVINMMTKTLSDCNAQPRDCLLVFEGLNSKSPRLAMYKGYKAKRDKRPPEFYEEFGRLRDYVEEVWRDLGAIAMSKNMVEADDVLAYLARETQSDLVIASRDADLGALSGVNEHGATISVYNDGEIDLVKLDGELFVHPAKYITLYKALVGDSSDNIPGVANFGPARFQKLAEQYGYDGLDELMGMLEKQSLGDVAPLLESPEHKLLRLIDKDSANAFVSWKLAKMYPEWVHINKPLPNALQIRPGKVKDCPADVDRRLQQWYGLKYLVTTEEYHEAAEFFREQIRLSRELVFDIETSTPPESDEWLAALDDEDGVDQLGSVLTGFSFTFGSNQQHTLYLSVDHRDTKNVPMSLARQFIEIAIESQLPIVIHNTFFELCVLHESQDEDGSFWRDHWSRYGEHGFLPRVLDTKLEASYVNENISNGLKFRSKHHLGYVQTSYEATVTKEGRLLDLPSGGKIVEVMEWLESPASAPETEAQERTPLRVKKRYKMRELIAEEVVDYGCDDTICTSALHNYFRLIMELEKTWQVYLDTEILPAYMHAKTFVDGMGFSLETMRKQEAHDSATFDKAWSVVREYLLRHGWEGTVPPVYGPELTPAQIKEAYKIVVLGSSPATPSIGDLPTAEDEDSPAEAEAEEEDETPKDAFLATRVRTPLKLVVMLQEMGHHTFAGMVERCLQGEHEAFTAWVKSHFTGEPQFTASNKQMQKLLYEVMGLPVRVRNKPTKLMRSRGELGSPKGDSLAIEYALREATPEQKAVLESLKLMQMVTTRRNLFYKKYPYFIHWKTGRIHPSHNQCQTNTRRASESKPNKQQLPKHPKIEGQASQFRECI
;
A
#
# COMPACT_ATOMS: atom_id res chain seq x y z
N MET A 1 -24.51 14.36 9.30
CA MET A 1 -24.11 13.90 10.64
C MET A 1 -23.91 12.40 10.54
N HIS A 2 -22.67 11.90 10.55
CA HIS A 2 -22.45 10.47 10.58
C HIS A 2 -22.88 9.95 11.94
N LYS A 3 -23.88 9.07 11.94
CA LYS A 3 -24.35 8.43 13.15
C LYS A 3 -23.21 7.54 13.66
N TYR A 4 -22.75 7.74 14.88
CA TYR A 4 -21.71 6.90 15.49
C TYR A 4 -22.28 5.49 15.66
N ARG A 5 -21.53 4.48 15.16
CA ARG A 5 -21.91 3.07 15.27
C ARG A 5 -20.84 2.30 16.03
N ARG A 6 -21.27 1.52 17.01
CA ARG A 6 -20.42 0.51 17.64
C ARG A 6 -20.47 -0.77 16.82
N LEU A 7 -19.37 -1.50 16.83
CA LEU A 7 -19.25 -2.77 16.13
C LEU A 7 -18.86 -3.86 17.14
N ALA A 8 -19.69 -4.87 17.33
CA ALA A 8 -19.40 -6.01 18.19
C ALA A 8 -19.08 -7.23 17.34
N PHE A 9 -17.89 -7.78 17.49
CA PHE A 9 -17.46 -8.98 16.79
C PHE A 9 -17.76 -10.24 17.62
N ASP A 10 -18.42 -11.20 17.02
CA ASP A 10 -18.42 -12.59 17.47
C ASP A 10 -17.07 -13.22 17.13
N MET A 11 -16.11 -13.10 18.04
CA MET A 11 -14.73 -13.54 17.77
C MET A 11 -14.63 -15.05 17.58
N SER A 12 -15.52 -15.84 18.19
CA SER A 12 -15.53 -17.30 18.02
C SER A 12 -15.76 -17.70 16.56
N SER A 13 -16.62 -16.98 15.85
CA SER A 13 -16.91 -17.21 14.44
C SER A 13 -15.69 -16.83 13.55
N TYR A 14 -15.10 -15.69 13.81
CA TYR A 14 -13.95 -15.19 13.05
C TYR A 14 -12.69 -16.04 13.22
N LEU A 15 -12.32 -16.35 14.48
CA LEU A 15 -11.13 -17.15 14.78
C LEU A 15 -11.23 -18.58 14.24
N LYS A 16 -12.39 -19.23 14.40
CA LYS A 16 -12.61 -20.58 13.84
C LYS A 16 -12.48 -20.60 12.32
N THR A 17 -13.05 -19.60 11.65
CA THR A 17 -12.93 -19.48 10.19
C THR A 17 -11.48 -19.31 9.78
N ALA A 18 -10.74 -18.42 10.44
CA ALA A 18 -9.34 -18.15 10.11
C ALA A 18 -8.44 -19.39 10.24
N LEU A 19 -8.66 -20.22 11.26
CA LEU A 19 -7.88 -21.45 11.48
C LEU A 19 -8.26 -22.61 10.54
N LEU A 20 -9.42 -22.59 9.92
CA LEU A 20 -9.93 -23.69 9.09
C LEU A 20 -10.01 -23.38 7.59
N THR A 21 -9.68 -22.16 7.17
CA THR A 21 -9.80 -21.73 5.77
C THR A 21 -8.55 -22.04 4.95
N GLY A 22 -7.54 -22.68 5.50
CA GLY A 22 -6.27 -22.99 4.83
C GLY A 22 -6.45 -23.92 3.63
N LYS A 23 -5.66 -23.67 2.58
CA LYS A 23 -5.59 -24.51 1.38
C LYS A 23 -4.22 -25.09 1.14
N ASP A 24 -3.16 -24.55 1.75
CA ASP A 24 -1.78 -24.99 1.57
C ASP A 24 -1.22 -25.57 2.88
N PRO A 25 -0.72 -26.80 2.90
CA PRO A 25 -0.06 -27.40 4.07
C PRO A 25 1.18 -26.64 4.57
N LYS A 26 1.71 -25.70 3.78
CA LYS A 26 2.85 -24.85 4.21
C LYS A 26 2.45 -23.82 5.26
N ASP A 27 1.18 -23.44 5.30
CA ASP A 27 0.67 -22.38 6.16
C ASP A 27 0.07 -22.91 7.46
N GLY A 28 0.09 -24.23 7.68
CA GLY A 28 -0.52 -24.86 8.83
C GLY A 28 -0.04 -26.28 9.11
N LEU A 29 -0.63 -26.87 10.14
CA LEU A 29 -0.38 -28.25 10.58
C LEU A 29 -1.40 -29.18 9.93
N LEU A 30 -0.91 -30.20 9.23
CA LEU A 30 -1.76 -31.28 8.76
C LEU A 30 -1.80 -32.37 9.84
N VAL A 31 -2.96 -32.49 10.50
CA VAL A 31 -3.15 -33.39 11.64
C VAL A 31 -4.07 -34.54 11.25
N GLU A 32 -3.71 -35.78 11.60
CA GLU A 32 -4.59 -36.93 11.49
C GLU A 32 -5.50 -37.00 12.74
N PHE A 33 -6.81 -36.81 12.54
CA PHE A 33 -7.77 -36.79 13.62
C PHE A 33 -9.01 -37.59 13.23
N GLU A 34 -9.41 -38.56 14.07
CA GLU A 34 -10.56 -39.46 13.83
C GLU A 34 -10.53 -40.12 12.44
N GLY A 35 -9.34 -40.45 11.91
CA GLY A 35 -9.14 -41.08 10.62
C GLY A 35 -9.27 -40.15 9.41
N LYS A 36 -9.28 -38.84 9.64
CA LYS A 36 -9.30 -37.80 8.60
C LYS A 36 -8.08 -36.89 8.75
N GLN A 37 -7.59 -36.40 7.60
CA GLN A 37 -6.58 -35.35 7.61
C GLN A 37 -7.27 -33.99 7.76
N VAL A 38 -6.94 -33.25 8.78
CA VAL A 38 -7.45 -31.91 9.08
C VAL A 38 -6.29 -30.93 9.00
N LEU A 39 -6.42 -29.92 8.13
CA LEU A 39 -5.46 -28.81 8.09
C LEU A 39 -5.90 -27.76 9.11
N VAL A 40 -5.00 -27.40 10.02
CA VAL A 40 -5.17 -26.32 11.00
C VAL A 40 -4.11 -25.28 10.70
N ASN A 41 -4.53 -24.05 10.39
CA ASN A 41 -3.60 -22.95 10.19
C ASN A 41 -2.84 -22.64 11.49
N SER A 42 -1.59 -22.19 11.37
CA SER A 42 -0.88 -21.60 12.51
C SER A 42 -1.60 -20.34 13.01
N ALA A 43 -1.37 -19.95 14.25
CA ALA A 43 -1.95 -18.73 14.80
C ALA A 43 -1.49 -17.48 14.03
N GLU A 44 -0.26 -17.45 13.56
CA GLU A 44 0.33 -16.37 12.78
C GLU A 44 -0.40 -16.21 11.43
N TYR A 45 -0.55 -17.29 10.67
CA TYR A 45 -1.28 -17.25 9.42
C TYR A 45 -2.79 -17.02 9.63
N GLY A 46 -3.36 -17.63 10.67
CA GLY A 46 -4.72 -17.36 11.11
C GLY A 46 -4.95 -15.89 11.46
N TYR A 47 -3.95 -15.22 12.03
CA TYR A 47 -4.02 -13.80 12.33
C TYR A 47 -4.17 -12.95 11.06
N GLU A 48 -3.39 -13.21 10.03
CA GLU A 48 -3.54 -12.50 8.75
C GLU A 48 -4.95 -12.66 8.16
N ILE A 49 -5.50 -13.86 8.23
CA ILE A 49 -6.85 -14.13 7.72
C ILE A 49 -7.91 -13.39 8.55
N VAL A 50 -7.84 -13.47 9.89
CA VAL A 50 -8.84 -12.82 10.75
C VAL A 50 -8.80 -11.31 10.62
N ILE A 51 -7.61 -10.72 10.52
CA ILE A 51 -7.47 -9.28 10.33
C ILE A 51 -8.03 -8.83 8.99
N ASN A 52 -7.80 -9.56 7.91
CA ASN A 52 -8.40 -9.26 6.61
C ASN A 52 -9.95 -9.29 6.67
N MET A 53 -10.51 -10.29 7.36
CA MET A 53 -11.96 -10.37 7.56
C MET A 53 -12.48 -9.20 8.39
N MET A 54 -11.83 -8.86 9.49
CA MET A 54 -12.21 -7.76 10.37
C MET A 54 -12.04 -6.40 9.67
N THR A 55 -10.97 -6.20 8.89
CA THR A 55 -10.75 -4.98 8.09
C THR A 55 -11.88 -4.77 7.06
N LYS A 56 -12.29 -5.83 6.37
CA LYS A 56 -13.45 -5.75 5.47
C LYS A 56 -14.69 -5.28 6.22
N THR A 57 -14.98 -5.88 7.37
CA THR A 57 -16.12 -5.52 8.20
C THR A 57 -16.04 -4.06 8.68
N LEU A 58 -14.87 -3.60 9.12
CA LEU A 58 -14.64 -2.20 9.50
C LEU A 58 -14.93 -1.24 8.33
N SER A 59 -14.43 -1.58 7.15
CA SER A 59 -14.66 -0.77 5.93
C SER A 59 -16.14 -0.69 5.57
N ASP A 60 -16.82 -1.84 5.55
CA ASP A 60 -18.23 -1.94 5.19
C ASP A 60 -19.15 -1.22 6.21
N CYS A 61 -18.75 -1.21 7.49
CA CYS A 61 -19.48 -0.55 8.56
C CYS A 61 -19.03 0.90 8.84
N ASN A 62 -18.01 1.39 8.16
CA ASN A 62 -17.38 2.69 8.40
C ASN A 62 -16.98 2.87 9.87
N ALA A 63 -16.26 1.89 10.43
CA ALA A 63 -15.83 1.83 11.82
C ALA A 63 -14.30 1.72 11.92
N GLN A 64 -13.75 2.02 13.09
CA GLN A 64 -12.34 1.90 13.42
C GLN A 64 -12.15 0.86 14.55
N PRO A 65 -10.95 0.31 14.77
CA PRO A 65 -10.73 -0.64 15.88
C PRO A 65 -11.19 -0.14 17.24
N ARG A 66 -11.02 1.14 17.53
CA ARG A 66 -11.49 1.79 18.77
C ARG A 66 -13.03 1.74 18.98
N ASP A 67 -13.78 1.51 17.91
CA ASP A 67 -15.25 1.41 17.96
C ASP A 67 -15.70 -0.03 18.24
N CYS A 68 -14.73 -0.96 18.37
CA CYS A 68 -15.00 -2.38 18.39
C CYS A 68 -15.10 -2.96 19.79
N LEU A 69 -16.02 -3.90 19.93
CA LEU A 69 -16.18 -4.80 21.06
C LEU A 69 -15.82 -6.21 20.58
N LEU A 70 -14.79 -6.82 21.15
CA LEU A 70 -14.36 -8.18 20.82
C LEU A 70 -14.99 -9.14 21.80
N VAL A 71 -16.01 -9.88 21.38
CA VAL A 71 -16.73 -10.79 22.26
C VAL A 71 -16.23 -12.21 22.08
N PHE A 72 -15.64 -12.77 23.15
CA PHE A 72 -15.10 -14.12 23.19
C PHE A 72 -15.94 -15.06 24.03
N GLU A 73 -15.88 -16.36 23.71
CA GLU A 73 -16.45 -17.40 24.54
C GLU A 73 -15.81 -17.44 25.93
N GLY A 74 -16.63 -17.54 26.95
CA GLY A 74 -16.15 -17.77 28.32
C GLY A 74 -15.78 -19.23 28.60
N LEU A 75 -15.02 -19.46 29.67
CA LEU A 75 -14.73 -20.82 30.13
C LEU A 75 -16.02 -21.52 30.50
N ASN A 76 -16.18 -22.79 30.08
CA ASN A 76 -17.35 -23.62 30.32
C ASN A 76 -18.68 -22.97 29.88
N SER A 77 -18.63 -22.18 28.81
CA SER A 77 -19.78 -21.38 28.31
C SER A 77 -21.07 -22.21 28.09
N LYS A 78 -20.94 -23.43 27.59
CA LYS A 78 -22.05 -24.35 27.26
C LYS A 78 -22.69 -25.03 28.48
N SER A 79 -22.07 -24.95 29.66
CA SER A 79 -22.51 -25.70 30.84
C SER A 79 -23.97 -25.42 31.23
N PRO A 80 -24.50 -24.20 31.20
CA PRO A 80 -25.91 -23.97 31.52
C PRO A 80 -26.88 -24.68 30.57
N ARG A 81 -26.63 -24.61 29.23
CA ARG A 81 -27.49 -25.30 28.25
C ARG A 81 -27.33 -26.82 28.28
N LEU A 82 -26.12 -27.33 28.55
CA LEU A 82 -25.90 -28.77 28.77
C LEU A 82 -26.61 -29.30 30.02
N ALA A 83 -26.79 -28.49 31.06
CA ALA A 83 -27.56 -28.84 32.23
C ALA A 83 -29.06 -28.96 31.91
N MET A 84 -29.57 -28.17 30.96
CA MET A 84 -30.95 -28.26 30.50
C MET A 84 -31.18 -29.45 29.56
N TYR A 85 -30.23 -29.69 28.65
CA TYR A 85 -30.33 -30.75 27.66
C TYR A 85 -28.93 -31.32 27.31
N LYS A 86 -28.69 -32.57 27.73
CA LYS A 86 -27.40 -33.24 27.53
C LYS A 86 -26.98 -33.40 26.06
N GLY A 87 -27.97 -33.35 25.15
CA GLY A 87 -27.74 -33.44 23.71
C GLY A 87 -27.29 -32.13 23.04
N TYR A 88 -27.27 -31.00 23.76
CA TYR A 88 -26.94 -29.71 23.18
C TYR A 88 -25.53 -29.69 22.56
N LYS A 89 -25.43 -29.29 21.30
CA LYS A 89 -24.19 -29.26 20.54
C LYS A 89 -23.41 -30.59 20.49
N ALA A 90 -24.05 -31.73 20.80
CA ALA A 90 -23.39 -33.05 20.86
C ALA A 90 -22.98 -33.60 19.50
N LYS A 91 -23.61 -33.13 18.44
CA LYS A 91 -23.32 -33.55 17.05
C LYS A 91 -22.27 -32.67 16.38
N ARG A 92 -21.77 -31.60 17.02
CA ARG A 92 -20.71 -30.77 16.45
C ARG A 92 -19.44 -31.60 16.31
N ASP A 93 -18.78 -31.47 15.17
CA ASP A 93 -17.51 -32.11 14.91
C ASP A 93 -16.48 -31.71 15.96
N LYS A 94 -15.84 -32.72 16.54
CA LYS A 94 -14.68 -32.48 17.39
C LYS A 94 -13.53 -31.94 16.56
N ARG A 95 -12.65 -31.26 17.20
CA ARG A 95 -11.43 -30.70 16.57
C ARG A 95 -10.20 -31.32 17.24
N PRO A 96 -9.06 -31.40 16.51
CA PRO A 96 -7.84 -31.90 17.10
C PRO A 96 -7.33 -30.98 18.22
N PRO A 97 -6.53 -31.49 19.17
CA PRO A 97 -5.96 -30.67 20.23
C PRO A 97 -5.18 -29.45 19.71
N GLU A 98 -4.44 -29.60 18.63
CA GLU A 98 -3.66 -28.57 17.97
C GLU A 98 -4.54 -27.37 17.53
N PHE A 99 -5.76 -27.63 17.13
CA PHE A 99 -6.73 -26.56 16.83
C PHE A 99 -7.00 -25.68 18.06
N TYR A 100 -7.13 -26.27 19.23
CA TYR A 100 -7.44 -25.49 20.43
C TYR A 100 -6.20 -24.73 20.95
N GLU A 101 -5.01 -25.26 20.73
CA GLU A 101 -3.74 -24.58 21.02
C GLU A 101 -3.57 -23.35 20.12
N GLU A 102 -3.68 -23.53 18.80
CA GLU A 102 -3.59 -22.42 17.85
C GLU A 102 -4.74 -21.41 18.02
N PHE A 103 -5.94 -21.86 18.39
CA PHE A 103 -7.06 -20.98 18.70
C PHE A 103 -6.77 -20.08 19.90
N GLY A 104 -6.16 -20.62 20.95
CA GLY A 104 -5.74 -19.85 22.13
C GLY A 104 -4.72 -18.78 21.77
N ARG A 105 -3.64 -19.17 21.06
CA ARG A 105 -2.61 -18.24 20.59
C ARG A 105 -3.16 -17.14 19.70
N LEU A 106 -4.00 -17.50 18.71
CA LEU A 106 -4.62 -16.55 17.81
C LEU A 106 -5.55 -15.56 18.54
N ARG A 107 -6.31 -16.06 19.51
CA ARG A 107 -7.12 -15.21 20.38
C ARG A 107 -6.28 -14.18 21.10
N ASP A 108 -5.18 -14.62 21.73
CA ASP A 108 -4.33 -13.75 22.51
C ASP A 108 -3.67 -12.68 21.62
N TYR A 109 -3.25 -13.01 20.40
CA TYR A 109 -2.71 -12.05 19.43
C TYR A 109 -3.73 -10.97 19.05
N VAL A 110 -4.95 -11.38 18.71
CA VAL A 110 -6.01 -10.42 18.32
C VAL A 110 -6.41 -9.55 19.51
N GLU A 111 -6.58 -10.15 20.69
CA GLU A 111 -6.98 -9.41 21.91
C GLU A 111 -5.92 -8.38 22.30
N GLU A 112 -4.64 -8.73 22.30
CA GLU A 112 -3.55 -7.84 22.68
C GLU A 112 -3.43 -6.66 21.73
N VAL A 113 -3.29 -6.91 20.43
CA VAL A 113 -3.09 -5.86 19.42
C VAL A 113 -4.31 -4.92 19.34
N TRP A 114 -5.52 -5.48 19.32
CA TRP A 114 -6.72 -4.64 19.19
C TRP A 114 -7.07 -3.87 20.44
N ARG A 115 -6.71 -4.37 21.62
CA ARG A 115 -6.81 -3.62 22.87
C ARG A 115 -5.90 -2.39 22.82
N ASP A 116 -4.71 -2.52 22.29
CA ASP A 116 -3.77 -1.41 22.09
C ASP A 116 -4.32 -0.35 21.13
N LEU A 117 -5.15 -0.77 20.15
CA LEU A 117 -5.88 0.13 19.24
C LEU A 117 -7.19 0.68 19.82
N GLY A 118 -7.47 0.45 21.09
CA GLY A 118 -8.64 0.95 21.79
C GLY A 118 -9.88 0.07 21.72
N ALA A 119 -9.81 -1.14 21.15
CA ALA A 119 -10.90 -2.10 21.20
C ALA A 119 -11.12 -2.64 22.62
N ILE A 120 -12.36 -3.05 22.94
CA ILE A 120 -12.71 -3.61 24.25
C ILE A 120 -12.96 -5.10 24.11
N ALA A 121 -12.15 -5.92 24.77
CA ALA A 121 -12.34 -7.36 24.81
C ALA A 121 -13.30 -7.74 25.96
N MET A 122 -14.25 -8.64 25.68
CA MET A 122 -15.27 -9.09 26.61
C MET A 122 -15.43 -10.61 26.58
N SER A 123 -15.49 -11.22 27.73
CA SER A 123 -15.92 -12.61 27.91
C SER A 123 -16.51 -12.81 29.30
N LYS A 124 -17.33 -13.82 29.46
CA LYS A 124 -17.92 -14.19 30.78
C LYS A 124 -17.89 -15.71 30.93
N ASN A 125 -17.32 -16.21 32.04
CA ASN A 125 -17.33 -17.65 32.33
C ASN A 125 -18.74 -18.17 32.50
N MET A 126 -19.01 -19.37 32.05
CA MET A 126 -20.33 -20.02 32.06
C MET A 126 -21.38 -19.35 31.15
N VAL A 127 -20.96 -18.49 30.22
CA VAL A 127 -21.82 -17.75 29.29
C VAL A 127 -21.30 -17.87 27.88
N GLU A 128 -22.14 -18.17 26.89
CA GLU A 128 -21.79 -18.20 25.50
C GLU A 128 -21.64 -16.75 24.96
N ALA A 129 -20.85 -16.58 23.90
CA ALA A 129 -20.64 -15.27 23.28
C ALA A 129 -21.95 -14.66 22.77
N ASP A 130 -22.89 -15.49 22.28
CA ASP A 130 -24.23 -15.07 21.83
C ASP A 130 -25.05 -14.40 22.94
N ASP A 131 -24.96 -14.91 24.16
CA ASP A 131 -25.64 -14.32 25.32
C ASP A 131 -25.03 -12.97 25.72
N VAL A 132 -23.69 -12.84 25.57
CA VAL A 132 -23.01 -11.54 25.79
C VAL A 132 -23.40 -10.54 24.70
N LEU A 133 -23.49 -10.96 23.45
CA LEU A 133 -23.94 -10.10 22.34
C LEU A 133 -25.42 -9.68 22.53
N ALA A 134 -26.26 -10.59 22.98
CA ALA A 134 -27.65 -10.26 23.34
C ALA A 134 -27.74 -9.25 24.49
N TYR A 135 -26.86 -9.37 25.50
CA TYR A 135 -26.75 -8.38 26.59
C TYR A 135 -26.35 -7.00 26.05
N LEU A 136 -25.34 -6.96 25.18
CA LEU A 136 -24.88 -5.71 24.55
C LEU A 136 -25.98 -5.07 23.68
N ALA A 137 -26.70 -5.87 22.89
CA ALA A 137 -27.82 -5.40 22.08
C ALA A 137 -28.96 -4.81 22.93
N ARG A 138 -29.24 -5.40 24.08
CA ARG A 138 -30.29 -4.90 25.01
C ARG A 138 -29.88 -3.62 25.70
N GLU A 139 -28.66 -3.57 26.25
CA GLU A 139 -28.20 -2.50 27.14
C GLU A 139 -27.62 -1.29 26.44
N THR A 140 -27.22 -1.40 25.19
CA THR A 140 -26.59 -0.27 24.45
C THR A 140 -27.58 0.88 24.29
N GLN A 141 -27.03 2.12 24.41
CA GLN A 141 -27.77 3.37 24.15
C GLN A 141 -27.36 3.99 22.78
N SER A 142 -26.43 3.36 22.08
CA SER A 142 -25.94 3.77 20.76
C SER A 142 -26.23 2.67 19.75
N ASP A 143 -26.40 3.03 18.49
CA ASP A 143 -26.54 2.04 17.41
C ASP A 143 -25.40 1.04 17.46
N LEU A 144 -25.72 -0.24 17.32
CA LEU A 144 -24.80 -1.37 17.41
C LEU A 144 -24.93 -2.24 16.17
N VAL A 145 -23.79 -2.55 15.54
CA VAL A 145 -23.70 -3.58 14.51
C VAL A 145 -23.02 -4.80 15.12
N ILE A 146 -23.63 -5.95 15.02
CA ILE A 146 -23.07 -7.24 15.45
C ILE A 146 -22.51 -7.95 14.23
N ALA A 147 -21.19 -8.14 14.18
CA ALA A 147 -20.53 -8.84 13.10
C ALA A 147 -20.37 -10.32 13.43
N SER A 148 -21.13 -11.17 12.78
CA SER A 148 -21.09 -12.62 12.96
C SER A 148 -21.54 -13.36 11.70
N ARG A 149 -21.04 -14.57 11.54
CA ARG A 149 -21.52 -15.53 10.53
C ARG A 149 -22.59 -16.47 11.07
N ASP A 150 -22.94 -16.32 12.35
CA ASP A 150 -24.00 -17.10 12.95
C ASP A 150 -25.37 -16.45 12.65
N ALA A 151 -26.19 -17.17 11.92
CA ALA A 151 -27.53 -16.70 11.55
C ALA A 151 -28.46 -16.47 12.75
N ASP A 152 -28.18 -17.13 13.88
CA ASP A 152 -28.99 -17.03 15.08
C ASP A 152 -29.00 -15.64 15.67
N LEU A 153 -27.86 -14.95 15.56
CA LEU A 153 -27.73 -13.58 16.03
C LEU A 153 -28.62 -12.60 15.25
N GLY A 154 -29.13 -13.01 14.08
CA GLY A 154 -30.14 -12.24 13.36
C GLY A 154 -31.37 -11.92 14.22
N ALA A 155 -31.73 -12.77 15.18
CA ALA A 155 -32.81 -12.53 16.12
C ALA A 155 -32.67 -11.25 16.98
N LEU A 156 -31.44 -10.69 17.04
CA LEU A 156 -31.17 -9.46 17.80
C LEU A 156 -31.39 -8.16 16.97
N SER A 157 -31.63 -8.28 15.65
CA SER A 157 -31.87 -7.13 14.79
C SER A 157 -33.17 -6.40 15.17
N GLY A 158 -33.13 -5.09 15.22
CA GLY A 158 -34.28 -4.25 15.51
C GLY A 158 -33.92 -3.03 16.34
N VAL A 159 -34.92 -2.46 17.04
CA VAL A 159 -34.72 -1.30 17.93
C VAL A 159 -34.91 -1.79 19.37
N ASN A 160 -33.94 -1.53 20.23
CA ASN A 160 -33.99 -1.91 21.64
C ASN A 160 -34.82 -0.93 22.49
N GLU A 161 -35.00 -1.22 23.75
CA GLU A 161 -35.78 -0.40 24.71
C GLU A 161 -35.19 1.01 24.92
N HIS A 162 -33.91 1.23 24.60
CA HIS A 162 -33.25 2.51 24.69
C HIS A 162 -33.34 3.31 23.39
N GLY A 163 -34.02 2.80 22.36
CA GLY A 163 -34.14 3.45 21.05
C GLY A 163 -32.92 3.32 20.14
N ALA A 164 -31.97 2.45 20.51
CA ALA A 164 -30.80 2.16 19.69
C ALA A 164 -31.12 1.13 18.60
N THR A 165 -30.64 1.34 17.40
CA THR A 165 -30.78 0.39 16.28
C THR A 165 -29.70 -0.69 16.40
N ILE A 166 -30.13 -1.95 16.40
CA ILE A 166 -29.28 -3.12 16.40
C ILE A 166 -29.34 -3.74 15.01
N SER A 167 -28.21 -3.91 14.36
CA SER A 167 -28.10 -4.57 13.06
C SER A 167 -27.12 -5.74 13.13
N VAL A 168 -27.32 -6.75 12.30
CA VAL A 168 -26.41 -7.89 12.20
C VAL A 168 -25.75 -7.88 10.81
N TYR A 169 -24.42 -7.87 10.81
CA TYR A 169 -23.59 -7.90 9.61
C TYR A 169 -23.04 -9.30 9.39
N ASN A 170 -23.22 -9.82 8.17
CA ASN A 170 -22.67 -11.10 7.73
C ASN A 170 -22.10 -10.97 6.32
N ASP A 171 -20.77 -10.91 6.21
CA ASP A 171 -19.99 -10.95 4.98
C ASP A 171 -20.47 -9.99 3.85
N GLY A 172 -20.77 -8.74 4.20
CA GLY A 172 -21.22 -7.70 3.27
C GLY A 172 -22.74 -7.45 3.28
N GLU A 173 -23.51 -8.32 3.89
CA GLU A 173 -24.97 -8.20 4.00
C GLU A 173 -25.36 -7.75 5.43
N ILE A 174 -26.25 -6.78 5.54
CA ILE A 174 -26.77 -6.28 6.82
C ILE A 174 -28.22 -6.72 6.98
N ASP A 175 -28.56 -7.29 8.15
CA ASP A 175 -29.90 -7.76 8.55
C ASP A 175 -30.53 -8.80 7.60
N LEU A 176 -29.73 -9.44 6.77
CA LEU A 176 -30.16 -10.47 5.86
C LEU A 176 -29.83 -11.85 6.45
N VAL A 177 -30.85 -12.54 6.92
CA VAL A 177 -30.71 -13.83 7.60
C VAL A 177 -31.11 -14.97 6.67
N LYS A 178 -30.23 -15.97 6.52
CA LYS A 178 -30.50 -17.23 5.81
C LYS A 178 -30.48 -18.37 6.82
N LEU A 179 -31.61 -19.07 6.95
CA LEU A 179 -31.70 -20.29 7.74
C LEU A 179 -31.80 -21.50 6.80
N ASP A 180 -31.02 -22.53 7.06
CA ASP A 180 -30.95 -23.74 6.20
C ASP A 180 -30.70 -23.43 4.70
N GLY A 181 -30.00 -22.30 4.41
CA GLY A 181 -29.69 -21.86 3.04
C GLY A 181 -30.79 -21.03 2.37
N GLU A 182 -31.93 -20.87 2.97
CA GLU A 182 -33.05 -20.07 2.46
C GLU A 182 -33.21 -18.76 3.24
N LEU A 183 -33.63 -17.70 2.54
CA LEU A 183 -33.89 -16.39 3.13
C LEU A 183 -35.04 -16.47 4.15
N PHE A 184 -34.77 -16.02 5.39
CA PHE A 184 -35.83 -15.91 6.40
C PHE A 184 -36.69 -14.67 6.13
N VAL A 185 -37.94 -14.91 5.74
CA VAL A 185 -38.87 -13.86 5.25
C VAL A 185 -39.71 -13.20 6.33
N HIS A 186 -39.65 -13.70 7.57
CA HIS A 186 -40.39 -13.14 8.70
C HIS A 186 -39.56 -12.11 9.48
N PRO A 187 -40.15 -11.26 10.32
CA PRO A 187 -39.39 -10.39 11.22
C PRO A 187 -38.38 -11.18 12.06
N ALA A 188 -37.21 -10.62 12.20
CA ALA A 188 -36.04 -11.27 12.80
C ALA A 188 -36.29 -11.83 14.21
N LYS A 189 -37.11 -11.18 15.01
CA LYS A 189 -37.49 -11.65 16.36
C LYS A 189 -38.07 -13.07 16.39
N TYR A 190 -38.61 -13.56 15.26
CA TYR A 190 -39.20 -14.92 15.19
C TYR A 190 -38.19 -16.01 14.85
N ILE A 191 -36.91 -15.70 14.65
CA ILE A 191 -35.86 -16.72 14.44
C ILE A 191 -35.77 -17.67 15.62
N THR A 192 -35.83 -17.16 16.86
CA THR A 192 -35.85 -17.99 18.07
C THR A 192 -37.06 -18.94 18.09
N LEU A 193 -38.23 -18.43 17.74
CA LEU A 193 -39.47 -19.26 17.66
C LEU A 193 -39.35 -20.30 16.55
N TYR A 194 -38.83 -19.90 15.38
CA TYR A 194 -38.58 -20.83 14.27
C TYR A 194 -37.74 -22.00 14.74
N LYS A 195 -36.58 -21.73 15.36
CA LYS A 195 -35.66 -22.77 15.86
C LYS A 195 -36.32 -23.64 16.99
N ALA A 196 -37.11 -23.03 17.81
CA ALA A 196 -37.82 -23.77 18.85
C ALA A 196 -38.83 -24.78 18.27
N LEU A 197 -39.48 -24.44 17.18
CA LEU A 197 -40.50 -25.29 16.55
C LEU A 197 -39.95 -26.23 15.49
N VAL A 198 -39.08 -25.70 14.59
CA VAL A 198 -38.49 -26.47 13.48
C VAL A 198 -37.31 -27.33 13.96
N GLY A 199 -36.63 -26.87 15.01
CA GLY A 199 -35.37 -27.46 15.49
C GLY A 199 -34.15 -26.90 14.78
N ASP A 200 -33.00 -27.29 15.27
CA ASP A 200 -31.67 -26.95 14.68
C ASP A 200 -30.78 -28.19 14.73
N SER A 201 -30.41 -28.67 13.56
CA SER A 201 -29.54 -29.84 13.43
C SER A 201 -28.10 -29.55 13.85
N SER A 202 -27.60 -28.30 13.66
CA SER A 202 -26.23 -27.87 13.98
C SER A 202 -26.00 -27.83 15.49
N ASP A 203 -26.95 -27.33 16.22
CA ASP A 203 -26.89 -27.21 17.70
C ASP A 203 -27.60 -28.38 18.41
N ASN A 204 -28.11 -29.30 17.63
CA ASN A 204 -28.86 -30.44 18.11
C ASN A 204 -30.08 -30.05 18.99
N ILE A 205 -30.78 -28.99 18.56
CA ILE A 205 -32.07 -28.56 19.16
C ILE A 205 -33.18 -29.42 18.56
N PRO A 206 -33.95 -30.12 19.39
CA PRO A 206 -34.85 -31.16 18.85
C PRO A 206 -36.01 -30.62 18.02
N GLY A 207 -36.54 -29.43 18.31
CA GLY A 207 -37.74 -28.92 17.70
C GLY A 207 -39.00 -29.75 18.06
N VAL A 208 -40.12 -29.47 17.40
CA VAL A 208 -41.38 -30.20 17.51
C VAL A 208 -41.39 -31.30 16.46
N ALA A 209 -41.76 -32.49 16.84
CA ALA A 209 -41.81 -33.66 15.93
C ALA A 209 -42.67 -33.38 14.69
N ASN A 210 -42.11 -33.62 13.50
CA ASN A 210 -42.75 -33.36 12.22
C ASN A 210 -43.15 -31.91 11.97
N PHE A 211 -42.46 -30.93 12.57
CA PHE A 211 -42.70 -29.50 12.38
C PHE A 211 -41.56 -28.87 11.58
N GLY A 212 -41.70 -28.77 10.29
CA GLY A 212 -40.68 -28.20 9.40
C GLY A 212 -40.99 -26.78 8.90
N PRO A 213 -40.10 -26.17 8.09
CA PRO A 213 -40.21 -24.77 7.61
C PRO A 213 -41.59 -24.43 7.01
N ALA A 214 -42.12 -25.32 6.15
CA ALA A 214 -43.44 -25.12 5.50
C ALA A 214 -44.61 -25.05 6.52
N ARG A 215 -44.47 -25.71 7.69
CA ARG A 215 -45.46 -25.60 8.74
C ARG A 215 -45.31 -24.33 9.56
N PHE A 216 -44.10 -23.85 9.72
CA PHE A 216 -43.86 -22.52 10.35
C PHE A 216 -44.51 -21.42 9.50
N GLN A 217 -44.28 -21.43 8.18
CA GLN A 217 -44.90 -20.48 7.25
C GLN A 217 -46.45 -20.51 7.36
N LYS A 218 -47.04 -21.70 7.37
CA LYS A 218 -48.52 -21.84 7.56
C LYS A 218 -49.00 -21.38 8.91
N LEU A 219 -48.22 -21.55 9.97
CA LEU A 219 -48.53 -21.05 11.30
C LEU A 219 -48.62 -19.52 11.31
N ALA A 220 -47.60 -18.87 10.68
CA ALA A 220 -47.55 -17.42 10.52
C ALA A 220 -48.71 -16.88 9.65
N GLU A 221 -49.08 -17.58 8.59
CA GLU A 221 -50.22 -17.21 7.74
C GLU A 221 -51.58 -17.36 8.48
N GLN A 222 -51.68 -18.38 9.29
CA GLN A 222 -52.95 -18.70 9.97
C GLN A 222 -53.19 -17.80 11.18
N TYR A 223 -52.19 -17.45 11.96
CA TYR A 223 -52.34 -16.74 13.22
C TYR A 223 -51.81 -15.31 13.18
N GLY A 224 -51.15 -14.95 12.13
CA GLY A 224 -50.48 -13.66 12.05
C GLY A 224 -49.34 -13.51 13.06
N TYR A 225 -48.70 -12.33 13.05
CA TYR A 225 -47.59 -12.05 13.94
C TYR A 225 -48.05 -11.89 15.42
N ASP A 226 -49.25 -11.39 15.67
CA ASP A 226 -49.81 -11.30 17.03
C ASP A 226 -49.96 -12.69 17.65
N GLY A 227 -50.44 -13.67 16.89
CA GLY A 227 -50.52 -15.05 17.37
C GLY A 227 -49.16 -15.71 17.58
N LEU A 228 -48.14 -15.34 16.79
CA LEU A 228 -46.77 -15.80 17.03
C LEU A 228 -46.18 -15.19 18.32
N ASP A 229 -46.48 -13.93 18.62
CA ASP A 229 -46.05 -13.27 19.86
C ASP A 229 -46.73 -13.90 21.09
N GLU A 230 -48.01 -14.23 21.00
CA GLU A 230 -48.74 -14.98 22.06
C GLU A 230 -48.11 -16.36 22.29
N LEU A 231 -47.76 -17.08 21.20
CA LEU A 231 -47.12 -18.39 21.29
C LEU A 231 -45.71 -18.29 21.92
N MET A 232 -44.94 -17.28 21.57
CA MET A 232 -43.67 -17.02 22.25
C MET A 232 -43.85 -16.81 23.75
N GLY A 233 -44.86 -16.01 24.14
CA GLY A 233 -45.24 -15.82 25.56
C GLY A 233 -45.60 -17.09 26.27
N MET A 234 -46.31 -18.00 25.61
CA MET A 234 -46.65 -19.31 26.15
C MET A 234 -45.44 -20.23 26.31
N LEU A 235 -44.57 -20.27 25.33
CA LEU A 235 -43.30 -21.03 25.41
C LEU A 235 -42.41 -20.53 26.54
N GLU A 236 -42.35 -19.21 26.74
CA GLU A 236 -41.62 -18.60 27.85
C GLU A 236 -42.17 -19.04 29.20
N LYS A 237 -43.51 -19.02 29.37
CA LYS A 237 -44.18 -19.47 30.59
C LYS A 237 -44.21 -21.00 30.75
N GLN A 238 -43.72 -21.74 29.74
CA GLN A 238 -43.79 -23.21 29.64
C GLN A 238 -45.23 -23.75 29.86
N SER A 239 -46.21 -23.04 29.33
CA SER A 239 -47.62 -23.39 29.45
C SER A 239 -48.39 -23.06 28.17
N LEU A 240 -49.03 -24.04 27.58
CA LEU A 240 -49.92 -23.88 26.44
C LEU A 240 -51.41 -23.87 26.90
N GLY A 241 -51.65 -23.65 28.20
CA GLY A 241 -53.04 -23.73 28.77
C GLY A 241 -54.02 -22.75 28.13
N ASP A 242 -53.55 -21.60 27.64
CA ASP A 242 -54.40 -20.59 27.02
C ASP A 242 -54.94 -20.99 25.64
N VAL A 243 -54.32 -21.95 24.96
CA VAL A 243 -54.79 -22.49 23.66
C VAL A 243 -55.67 -23.73 23.81
N ALA A 244 -55.82 -24.26 24.99
CA ALA A 244 -56.61 -25.47 25.24
C ALA A 244 -57.99 -25.44 24.58
N PRO A 245 -58.79 -24.34 24.62
CA PRO A 245 -60.12 -24.26 23.97
C PRO A 245 -59.98 -24.32 22.41
N LEU A 246 -58.83 -23.84 21.81
CA LEU A 246 -58.62 -23.87 20.37
C LEU A 246 -58.22 -25.26 19.86
N LEU A 247 -57.67 -26.10 20.73
CA LEU A 247 -57.16 -27.42 20.36
C LEU A 247 -58.28 -28.41 20.01
N GLU A 248 -59.51 -28.16 20.39
CA GLU A 248 -60.66 -28.98 20.05
C GLU A 248 -61.08 -28.82 18.57
N SER A 249 -60.85 -27.69 17.95
CA SER A 249 -61.19 -27.40 16.55
C SER A 249 -60.28 -28.07 15.56
N PRO A 250 -60.81 -28.70 14.48
CA PRO A 250 -60.00 -29.27 13.39
C PRO A 250 -59.09 -28.27 12.68
N GLU A 251 -59.41 -26.99 12.74
CA GLU A 251 -58.72 -25.89 12.08
C GLU A 251 -57.33 -25.65 12.69
N HIS A 252 -57.14 -25.95 13.98
CA HIS A 252 -55.88 -25.67 14.71
C HIS A 252 -54.92 -26.86 14.77
N LYS A 253 -54.73 -27.56 13.61
CA LYS A 253 -53.81 -28.72 13.51
C LYS A 253 -52.37 -28.42 13.93
N LEU A 254 -51.88 -27.22 13.66
CA LEU A 254 -50.51 -26.85 13.96
C LEU A 254 -50.29 -26.65 15.46
N LEU A 255 -51.23 -26.00 16.17
CA LEU A 255 -51.16 -25.85 17.61
C LEU A 255 -51.25 -27.21 18.32
N ARG A 256 -52.07 -28.14 17.80
CA ARG A 256 -52.11 -29.50 18.35
C ARG A 256 -50.81 -30.28 18.17
N LEU A 257 -50.06 -30.05 17.10
CA LEU A 257 -48.75 -30.67 16.96
C LEU A 257 -47.77 -30.14 18.01
N ILE A 258 -47.82 -28.83 18.26
CA ILE A 258 -46.98 -28.17 19.28
C ILE A 258 -47.37 -28.64 20.68
N ASP A 259 -48.64 -28.69 20.97
CA ASP A 259 -49.16 -29.17 22.29
C ASP A 259 -48.79 -30.64 22.55
N LYS A 260 -48.94 -31.49 21.52
CA LYS A 260 -48.61 -32.93 21.63
C LYS A 260 -47.15 -33.18 21.94
N ASP A 261 -46.27 -32.28 21.51
CA ASP A 261 -44.82 -32.38 21.71
C ASP A 261 -44.28 -31.16 22.50
N SER A 262 -45.10 -30.64 23.38
CA SER A 262 -44.84 -29.43 24.17
C SER A 262 -43.54 -29.51 24.99
N ALA A 263 -43.20 -30.69 25.50
CA ALA A 263 -41.96 -30.91 26.21
C ALA A 263 -40.72 -30.57 25.37
N ASN A 264 -40.70 -31.02 24.10
CA ASN A 264 -39.64 -30.68 23.17
C ASN A 264 -39.71 -29.21 22.73
N ALA A 265 -40.92 -28.65 22.53
CA ALA A 265 -41.07 -27.21 22.23
C ALA A 265 -40.49 -26.33 23.34
N PHE A 266 -40.77 -26.63 24.63
CA PHE A 266 -40.24 -25.88 25.76
C PHE A 266 -38.74 -26.01 25.92
N VAL A 267 -38.21 -27.23 25.76
CA VAL A 267 -36.74 -27.43 25.80
C VAL A 267 -36.04 -26.70 24.65
N SER A 268 -36.59 -26.83 23.43
CA SER A 268 -36.05 -26.17 22.24
C SER A 268 -36.11 -24.65 22.35
N TRP A 269 -37.16 -24.08 22.89
CA TRP A 269 -37.26 -22.65 23.18
C TRP A 269 -36.15 -22.18 24.11
N LYS A 270 -35.94 -22.90 25.24
CA LYS A 270 -34.86 -22.59 26.18
C LYS A 270 -33.48 -22.71 25.56
N LEU A 271 -33.25 -23.65 24.67
CA LEU A 271 -31.95 -23.84 24.01
C LEU A 271 -31.68 -22.76 22.95
N ALA A 272 -32.72 -22.39 22.17
CA ALA A 272 -32.63 -21.40 21.11
C ALA A 272 -32.58 -19.94 21.62
N LYS A 273 -33.14 -19.69 22.81
CA LYS A 273 -33.19 -18.36 23.42
C LYS A 273 -31.79 -17.89 23.85
N MET A 274 -31.46 -16.66 23.53
CA MET A 274 -30.31 -15.97 24.11
C MET A 274 -30.72 -15.38 25.47
N TYR A 275 -29.83 -15.53 26.47
CA TYR A 275 -30.12 -15.13 27.85
C TYR A 275 -29.21 -13.97 28.29
N PRO A 276 -29.53 -12.73 27.95
CA PRO A 276 -28.75 -11.59 28.40
C PRO A 276 -28.70 -11.46 29.93
N GLU A 277 -29.68 -12.03 30.63
CA GLU A 277 -29.77 -12.05 32.11
C GLU A 277 -28.63 -12.87 32.77
N TRP A 278 -28.01 -13.79 32.05
CA TRP A 278 -26.86 -14.55 32.57
C TRP A 278 -25.57 -13.72 32.61
N VAL A 279 -25.56 -12.63 31.89
CA VAL A 279 -24.40 -11.74 31.82
C VAL A 279 -24.48 -10.72 32.97
N HIS A 280 -24.19 -11.15 34.20
CA HIS A 280 -24.07 -10.22 35.33
C HIS A 280 -22.71 -9.57 35.33
N ILE A 281 -22.66 -8.29 35.03
CA ILE A 281 -21.44 -7.47 35.12
C ILE A 281 -21.52 -6.71 36.44
N ASN A 282 -20.65 -7.05 37.41
CA ASN A 282 -20.55 -6.35 38.69
C ASN A 282 -19.98 -4.92 38.58
N LYS A 283 -19.63 -4.49 37.39
CA LYS A 283 -19.21 -3.14 37.05
C LYS A 283 -20.11 -2.59 35.97
N PRO A 284 -20.41 -1.29 35.95
CA PRO A 284 -21.13 -0.70 34.84
C PRO A 284 -20.38 -1.03 33.54
N LEU A 285 -21.15 -1.16 32.46
CA LEU A 285 -20.58 -1.28 31.12
C LEU A 285 -19.45 -0.25 30.94
N PRO A 286 -18.36 -0.61 30.28
CA PRO A 286 -17.29 0.33 29.99
C PRO A 286 -17.88 1.66 29.48
N ASN A 287 -17.35 2.77 29.94
CA ASN A 287 -17.81 4.11 29.55
C ASN A 287 -17.94 4.25 28.02
N ALA A 288 -17.17 3.46 27.29
CA ALA A 288 -17.25 3.34 25.85
C ALA A 288 -18.64 2.99 25.30
N LEU A 289 -19.44 2.18 25.99
CA LEU A 289 -20.82 1.87 25.58
C LEU A 289 -21.83 2.94 26.05
N GLN A 290 -21.45 3.77 26.99
CA GLN A 290 -22.24 4.87 27.52
C GLN A 290 -21.96 6.20 26.82
N ILE A 291 -20.91 6.28 26.01
CA ILE A 291 -20.58 7.49 25.27
C ILE A 291 -21.62 7.71 24.16
N ARG A 292 -22.45 8.70 24.31
CA ARG A 292 -23.41 9.14 23.30
C ARG A 292 -22.71 9.93 22.20
N PRO A 293 -23.11 9.76 20.92
CA PRO A 293 -22.69 10.67 19.87
C PRO A 293 -23.06 12.11 20.29
N GLY A 294 -22.12 13.01 20.27
CA GLY A 294 -22.34 14.41 20.61
C GLY A 294 -21.72 14.87 21.94
N LYS A 295 -21.44 13.97 22.88
CA LYS A 295 -20.72 14.39 24.11
C LYS A 295 -19.33 14.95 23.84
N VAL A 296 -18.67 14.43 22.80
CA VAL A 296 -17.37 14.97 22.35
C VAL A 296 -17.49 16.42 21.87
N LYS A 297 -18.63 16.81 21.27
CA LYS A 297 -18.86 18.19 20.83
C LYS A 297 -19.21 19.16 21.97
N ASP A 298 -19.69 18.64 23.09
CA ASP A 298 -20.11 19.42 24.25
C ASP A 298 -18.99 19.58 25.29
N CYS A 299 -17.78 19.11 24.98
CA CYS A 299 -16.64 19.24 25.86
C CYS A 299 -16.16 20.67 25.97
N PRO A 300 -15.76 21.13 27.18
CA PRO A 300 -15.18 22.45 27.39
C PRO A 300 -13.95 22.66 26.49
N ALA A 301 -13.66 23.93 26.19
CA ALA A 301 -12.54 24.30 25.33
C ALA A 301 -11.17 24.28 26.03
N ASP A 302 -11.07 23.58 27.15
CA ASP A 302 -9.88 23.40 27.96
C ASP A 302 -9.16 22.07 27.68
N VAL A 303 -8.33 21.67 28.63
CA VAL A 303 -7.59 20.37 28.55
C VAL A 303 -8.53 19.19 28.35
N ASP A 304 -9.66 19.22 29.05
CA ASP A 304 -10.63 18.13 28.99
C ASP A 304 -11.21 17.96 27.60
N ARG A 305 -11.41 19.05 26.83
CA ARG A 305 -11.81 18.98 25.42
C ARG A 305 -10.82 18.16 24.61
N ARG A 306 -9.52 18.42 24.77
CA ARG A 306 -8.46 17.70 24.07
C ARG A 306 -8.41 16.24 24.49
N LEU A 307 -8.51 15.99 25.79
CA LEU A 307 -8.51 14.64 26.35
C LEU A 307 -9.72 13.81 25.92
N GLN A 308 -10.84 14.44 25.65
CA GLN A 308 -12.08 13.75 25.29
C GLN A 308 -12.33 13.64 23.78
N GLN A 309 -11.49 14.27 22.96
CA GLN A 309 -11.65 14.23 21.52
C GLN A 309 -11.65 12.83 20.95
N TRP A 310 -11.06 11.89 21.70
CA TRP A 310 -10.92 10.58 21.23
C TRP A 310 -10.43 9.58 22.29
N TYR A 311 -10.58 8.31 22.08
CA TYR A 311 -9.96 7.31 22.88
C TYR A 311 -8.47 7.28 22.72
N GLY A 312 -7.91 7.52 21.65
CA GLY A 312 -6.53 7.70 21.51
C GLY A 312 -6.26 9.19 21.46
N LEU A 313 -6.46 9.91 22.43
CA LEU A 313 -6.37 11.33 22.72
C LEU A 313 -5.33 12.06 21.87
N LYS A 314 -5.75 12.56 20.71
CA LYS A 314 -4.90 13.30 19.80
C LYS A 314 -4.90 14.77 20.19
N TYR A 315 -3.74 15.27 20.54
CA TYR A 315 -3.54 16.64 20.92
C TYR A 315 -2.87 17.44 19.81
N LEU A 316 -3.48 18.53 19.37
CA LEU A 316 -2.76 19.57 18.66
C LEU A 316 -2.05 20.49 19.67
N VAL A 317 -0.74 20.65 19.51
CA VAL A 317 0.09 21.56 20.30
C VAL A 317 0.53 22.71 19.41
N THR A 318 0.04 23.90 19.74
CA THR A 318 0.47 25.16 19.16
C THR A 318 1.27 25.96 20.22
N THR A 319 1.69 27.18 19.91
CA THR A 319 2.35 28.05 20.90
C THR A 319 1.48 28.27 22.14
N GLU A 320 0.14 28.25 22.02
CA GLU A 320 -0.77 28.47 23.15
C GLU A 320 -0.75 27.29 24.14
N GLU A 321 -0.67 26.05 23.65
CA GLU A 321 -0.67 24.84 24.47
C GLU A 321 0.73 24.37 24.88
N TYR A 322 1.77 24.98 24.37
CA TYR A 322 3.16 24.50 24.49
C TYR A 322 3.57 24.15 25.91
N HIS A 323 3.37 25.06 26.87
CA HIS A 323 3.82 24.82 28.25
C HIS A 323 3.12 23.66 28.93
N GLU A 324 1.81 23.58 28.77
CA GLU A 324 0.99 22.51 29.30
C GLU A 324 1.38 21.16 28.64
N ALA A 325 1.54 21.18 27.32
CA ALA A 325 1.94 19.99 26.57
C ALA A 325 3.34 19.50 26.97
N ALA A 326 4.29 20.40 27.26
CA ALA A 326 5.63 20.06 27.71
C ALA A 326 5.63 19.41 29.10
N GLU A 327 4.78 19.88 30.02
CA GLU A 327 4.61 19.26 31.34
C GLU A 327 3.97 17.87 31.20
N PHE A 328 2.90 17.76 30.43
CA PHE A 328 2.24 16.51 30.11
C PHE A 328 3.20 15.50 29.47
N PHE A 329 4.01 15.94 28.50
CA PHE A 329 5.01 15.10 27.84
C PHE A 329 6.00 14.51 28.84
N ARG A 330 6.55 15.31 29.75
CA ARG A 330 7.47 14.84 30.81
C ARG A 330 6.81 13.82 31.73
N GLU A 331 5.54 14.01 32.04
CA GLU A 331 4.79 13.06 32.87
C GLU A 331 4.57 11.74 32.16
N GLN A 332 4.10 11.78 30.90
CA GLN A 332 3.87 10.58 30.11
C GLN A 332 5.16 9.80 29.86
N ILE A 333 6.28 10.47 29.59
CA ILE A 333 7.58 9.79 29.45
C ILE A 333 7.94 9.02 30.71
N ARG A 334 7.73 9.54 31.90
CA ARG A 334 8.01 8.80 33.14
C ARG A 334 7.15 7.56 33.35
N LEU A 335 5.99 7.51 32.73
CA LEU A 335 5.04 6.41 32.84
C LEU A 335 5.19 5.38 31.70
N SER A 336 5.90 5.75 30.64
CA SER A 336 6.01 4.96 29.41
C SER A 336 7.23 4.04 29.45
N ARG A 337 7.16 2.95 28.67
CA ARG A 337 8.27 2.01 28.44
C ARG A 337 9.06 2.36 27.18
N GLU A 338 8.45 3.07 26.27
CA GLU A 338 9.00 3.49 24.99
C GLU A 338 8.29 4.76 24.52
N LEU A 339 8.87 5.48 23.58
CA LEU A 339 8.29 6.63 22.91
C LEU A 339 8.27 6.36 21.40
N VAL A 340 7.16 6.62 20.77
CA VAL A 340 7.04 6.59 19.31
C VAL A 340 7.10 8.00 18.78
N PHE A 341 7.83 8.17 17.67
CA PHE A 341 8.11 9.47 17.07
C PHE A 341 7.98 9.41 15.56
N ASP A 342 7.45 10.48 14.98
CA ASP A 342 7.33 10.67 13.53
C ASP A 342 7.38 12.15 13.19
N ILE A 343 7.74 12.49 11.95
CA ILE A 343 7.80 13.87 11.46
C ILE A 343 6.94 14.08 10.22
N GLU A 344 6.36 15.27 10.12
CA GLU A 344 5.69 15.71 8.91
C GLU A 344 6.53 16.77 8.18
N THR A 345 6.53 16.69 6.86
CA THR A 345 7.41 17.53 6.04
C THR A 345 6.69 18.11 4.83
N SER A 346 7.29 19.14 4.27
CA SER A 346 6.88 19.75 3.00
C SER A 346 8.09 20.07 2.14
N THR A 347 8.03 19.80 0.86
CA THR A 347 9.10 20.10 -0.09
C THR A 347 9.01 21.54 -0.58
N PRO A 348 10.14 22.29 -0.69
CA PRO A 348 10.17 23.58 -1.34
C PRO A 348 10.10 23.45 -2.87
N PRO A 349 9.85 24.52 -3.64
CA PRO A 349 9.75 24.47 -5.10
C PRO A 349 11.01 23.91 -5.78
N GLU A 350 12.19 24.22 -5.25
CA GLU A 350 13.48 23.75 -5.77
C GLU A 350 13.63 22.22 -5.67
N SER A 351 13.10 21.63 -4.61
CA SER A 351 13.01 20.17 -4.46
C SER A 351 12.06 19.55 -5.49
N ASP A 352 10.90 20.17 -5.73
CA ASP A 352 9.95 19.70 -6.73
C ASP A 352 10.54 19.73 -8.14
N GLU A 353 11.25 20.81 -8.49
CA GLU A 353 11.95 20.94 -9.79
C GLU A 353 13.04 19.87 -9.94
N TRP A 354 13.79 19.61 -8.88
CA TRP A 354 14.84 18.60 -8.89
C TRP A 354 14.28 17.17 -8.98
N LEU A 355 13.22 16.87 -8.23
CA LEU A 355 12.53 15.56 -8.30
C LEU A 355 11.90 15.33 -9.67
N ALA A 356 11.28 16.36 -10.27
CA ALA A 356 10.75 16.27 -11.63
C ALA A 356 11.85 16.00 -12.66
N ALA A 357 13.04 16.58 -12.48
CA ALA A 357 14.20 16.31 -13.35
C ALA A 357 14.74 14.86 -13.20
N LEU A 358 14.42 14.20 -12.08
CA LEU A 358 14.73 12.78 -11.83
C LEU A 358 13.63 11.82 -12.30
N ASP A 359 12.53 12.34 -12.86
CA ASP A 359 11.34 11.56 -13.18
C ASP A 359 10.70 10.88 -11.93
N ASP A 360 10.73 11.59 -10.81
CA ASP A 360 10.32 11.12 -9.48
C ASP A 360 9.40 12.16 -8.79
N GLU A 361 8.37 12.61 -9.49
CA GLU A 361 7.46 13.68 -9.03
C GLU A 361 6.76 13.37 -7.69
N ASP A 362 6.55 12.10 -7.37
CA ASP A 362 5.99 11.65 -6.09
C ASP A 362 7.07 11.33 -5.03
N GLY A 363 8.33 11.54 -5.35
CA GLY A 363 9.46 11.33 -4.46
C GLY A 363 9.52 12.37 -3.33
N VAL A 364 10.30 12.07 -2.30
CA VAL A 364 10.57 13.01 -1.21
C VAL A 364 12.05 13.33 -1.17
N ASP A 365 12.36 14.62 -1.17
CA ASP A 365 13.71 15.14 -0.98
C ASP A 365 13.99 15.33 0.52
N GLN A 366 14.66 14.36 1.14
CA GLN A 366 14.96 14.40 2.58
C GLN A 366 15.86 15.58 2.99
N LEU A 367 16.74 16.03 2.09
CA LEU A 367 17.72 17.10 2.38
C LEU A 367 17.18 18.50 2.09
N GLY A 368 16.20 18.58 1.19
CA GLY A 368 15.51 19.84 0.88
C GLY A 368 14.23 20.06 1.68
N SER A 369 13.67 19.01 2.26
CA SER A 369 12.39 19.08 2.98
C SER A 369 12.45 20.00 4.19
N VAL A 370 11.31 20.66 4.46
CA VAL A 370 11.10 21.52 5.62
C VAL A 370 10.16 20.81 6.58
N LEU A 371 10.51 20.80 7.87
CA LEU A 371 9.64 20.25 8.91
C LEU A 371 8.36 21.08 9.05
N THR A 372 7.21 20.41 9.10
CA THR A 372 5.91 21.04 9.35
C THR A 372 5.32 20.64 10.69
N GLY A 373 5.66 19.48 11.21
CA GLY A 373 5.19 19.01 12.50
C GLY A 373 5.95 17.80 13.03
N PHE A 374 5.71 17.51 14.30
CA PHE A 374 6.18 16.31 14.99
C PHE A 374 5.01 15.60 15.63
N SER A 375 4.97 14.29 15.58
CA SER A 375 4.03 13.49 16.33
C SER A 375 4.73 12.56 17.33
N PHE A 376 4.12 12.38 18.50
CA PHE A 376 4.62 11.55 19.59
C PHE A 376 3.50 10.72 20.18
N THR A 377 3.72 9.42 20.28
CA THR A 377 2.85 8.48 20.99
C THR A 377 3.62 7.80 22.11
N PHE A 378 2.98 7.64 23.26
CA PHE A 378 3.61 7.08 24.46
C PHE A 378 3.35 5.58 24.53
N GLY A 379 4.20 4.79 23.94
CA GLY A 379 4.27 3.32 23.89
C GLY A 379 3.10 2.54 24.48
N SER A 380 3.21 2.11 25.74
CA SER A 380 2.18 1.35 26.42
C SER A 380 0.86 2.12 26.68
N ASN A 381 0.81 3.40 26.42
CA ASN A 381 -0.38 4.23 26.54
C ASN A 381 -0.66 5.02 25.24
N GLN A 382 -1.02 4.31 24.19
CA GLN A 382 -1.36 4.87 22.88
C GLN A 382 -2.58 5.80 22.91
N GLN A 383 -3.25 5.91 24.03
CA GLN A 383 -4.36 6.83 24.21
C GLN A 383 -3.90 8.29 24.27
N HIS A 384 -2.61 8.55 24.37
CA HIS A 384 -2.07 9.91 24.38
C HIS A 384 -1.09 10.12 23.23
N THR A 385 -1.48 10.95 22.28
CA THR A 385 -0.65 11.28 21.11
C THR A 385 -0.64 12.78 20.90
N LEU A 386 0.54 13.35 20.77
CA LEU A 386 0.74 14.78 20.54
C LEU A 386 1.10 15.02 19.09
N TYR A 387 0.51 16.03 18.47
CA TYR A 387 0.97 16.63 17.23
C TYR A 387 1.45 18.05 17.49
N LEU A 388 2.72 18.30 17.32
CA LEU A 388 3.38 19.58 17.51
C LEU A 388 3.45 20.31 16.18
N SER A 389 2.71 21.40 16.03
CA SER A 389 2.68 22.22 14.82
C SER A 389 3.92 23.13 14.77
N VAL A 390 4.68 23.07 13.65
CA VAL A 390 5.92 23.85 13.47
C VAL A 390 5.83 24.83 12.30
N ASP A 391 5.30 24.40 11.14
CA ASP A 391 5.20 25.24 9.94
C ASP A 391 3.92 24.92 9.16
N HIS A 392 2.78 25.28 9.73
CA HIS A 392 1.46 25.21 9.09
C HIS A 392 0.90 26.57 8.83
N ARG A 393 0.16 26.72 7.74
CA ARG A 393 -0.52 27.99 7.38
C ARG A 393 -1.59 28.33 8.43
N ASP A 394 -1.78 29.60 8.68
CA ASP A 394 -2.82 30.15 9.55
C ASP A 394 -2.90 29.48 10.95
N THR A 395 -1.79 28.93 11.42
CA THR A 395 -1.65 28.23 12.70
C THR A 395 -0.62 28.96 13.56
N LYS A 396 -0.84 28.99 14.89
CA LYS A 396 0.13 29.50 15.84
C LYS A 396 1.23 28.47 16.08
N ASN A 397 2.10 28.34 15.12
CA ASN A 397 3.17 27.37 15.13
C ASN A 397 4.11 27.50 16.32
N VAL A 398 4.58 26.38 16.85
CA VAL A 398 5.62 26.32 17.87
C VAL A 398 6.97 26.64 17.20
N PRO A 399 7.73 27.62 17.67
CA PRO A 399 9.07 27.89 17.17
C PRO A 399 9.96 26.64 17.24
N MET A 400 10.83 26.42 16.26
CA MET A 400 11.70 25.24 16.21
C MET A 400 12.57 25.09 17.46
N SER A 401 13.05 26.18 18.01
CA SER A 401 13.82 26.21 19.26
C SER A 401 13.07 25.68 20.49
N LEU A 402 11.73 25.80 20.50
CA LEU A 402 10.88 25.21 21.52
C LEU A 402 10.50 23.78 21.17
N ALA A 403 10.22 23.47 19.90
CA ALA A 403 9.88 22.13 19.45
C ALA A 403 11.01 21.13 19.74
N ARG A 404 12.27 21.52 19.55
CA ARG A 404 13.44 20.70 19.85
C ARG A 404 13.50 20.22 21.31
N GLN A 405 12.96 20.98 22.28
CA GLN A 405 12.97 20.59 23.68
C GLN A 405 12.21 19.29 23.94
N PHE A 406 11.20 18.96 23.13
CA PHE A 406 10.52 17.67 23.22
C PHE A 406 11.47 16.53 22.83
N ILE A 407 12.30 16.75 21.81
CA ILE A 407 13.31 15.75 21.38
C ILE A 407 14.41 15.63 22.43
N GLU A 408 14.87 16.73 23.03
CA GLU A 408 15.85 16.72 24.12
C GLU A 408 15.32 15.90 25.32
N ILE A 409 14.07 16.14 25.74
CA ILE A 409 13.44 15.39 26.83
C ILE A 409 13.35 13.89 26.46
N ALA A 410 13.01 13.57 25.23
CA ALA A 410 12.96 12.19 24.74
C ALA A 410 14.34 11.52 24.81
N ILE A 411 15.39 12.21 24.40
CA ILE A 411 16.77 11.72 24.44
C ILE A 411 17.24 11.51 25.89
N GLU A 412 17.00 12.50 26.77
CA GLU A 412 17.37 12.46 28.17
C GLU A 412 16.63 11.37 28.96
N SER A 413 15.43 10.98 28.53
CA SER A 413 14.60 9.98 29.21
C SER A 413 15.21 8.59 29.22
N GLN A 414 16.17 8.30 28.34
CA GLN A 414 16.78 6.99 28.10
C GLN A 414 15.79 5.90 27.64
N LEU A 415 14.56 6.26 27.25
CA LEU A 415 13.58 5.32 26.70
C LEU A 415 13.99 4.84 25.31
N PRO A 416 13.63 3.62 24.91
CA PRO A 416 13.61 3.22 23.51
C PRO A 416 12.75 4.18 22.71
N ILE A 417 13.20 4.53 21.52
CA ILE A 417 12.48 5.39 20.58
C ILE A 417 12.13 4.56 19.34
N VAL A 418 10.85 4.45 19.05
CA VAL A 418 10.33 3.67 17.93
C VAL A 418 9.96 4.61 16.79
N ILE A 419 10.46 4.31 15.63
CA ILE A 419 10.25 5.10 14.40
C ILE A 419 9.82 4.15 13.27
N HIS A 420 9.11 4.66 12.29
CA HIS A 420 8.88 3.91 11.06
C HIS A 420 9.72 4.54 9.93
N ASN A 421 10.78 3.85 9.49
CA ASN A 421 11.72 4.36 8.49
C ASN A 421 12.73 5.37 9.03
N THR A 422 13.45 4.98 10.07
CA THR A 422 14.49 5.77 10.76
C THR A 422 15.43 6.51 9.81
N PHE A 423 15.75 5.93 8.66
CA PHE A 423 16.57 6.57 7.63
C PHE A 423 16.02 7.93 7.21
N PHE A 424 14.70 8.03 6.96
CA PHE A 424 14.06 9.28 6.54
C PHE A 424 14.13 10.34 7.65
N GLU A 425 13.68 9.96 8.85
CA GLU A 425 13.63 10.86 10.01
C GLU A 425 15.00 11.46 10.33
N LEU A 426 16.02 10.60 10.38
CA LEU A 426 17.36 11.05 10.70
C LEU A 426 17.94 11.99 9.63
N CYS A 427 17.67 11.76 8.35
CA CYS A 427 18.16 12.62 7.28
C CYS A 427 17.51 14.01 7.32
N VAL A 428 16.18 14.06 7.50
CA VAL A 428 15.45 15.34 7.59
C VAL A 428 15.87 16.14 8.83
N LEU A 429 15.96 15.48 9.99
CA LEU A 429 16.37 16.13 11.23
C LEU A 429 17.79 16.70 11.14
N HIS A 430 18.72 16.01 10.49
CA HIS A 430 20.07 16.49 10.28
C HIS A 430 20.13 17.80 9.48
N GLU A 431 19.29 17.92 8.45
CA GLU A 431 19.26 19.12 7.58
C GLU A 431 18.34 20.22 8.09
N SER A 432 17.47 19.92 9.07
CA SER A 432 16.62 20.93 9.71
C SER A 432 17.43 21.82 10.64
N GLN A 433 17.14 23.10 10.60
CA GLN A 433 17.83 24.10 11.43
C GLN A 433 16.82 24.86 12.27
N ASP A 434 17.19 25.14 13.51
CA ASP A 434 16.49 26.13 14.33
C ASP A 434 16.89 27.57 13.95
N GLU A 435 16.34 28.54 14.65
CA GLU A 435 16.62 29.96 14.41
C GLU A 435 18.11 30.29 14.59
N ASP A 436 18.84 29.53 15.41
CA ASP A 436 20.27 29.65 15.68
C ASP A 436 21.14 28.86 14.67
N GLY A 437 20.56 28.03 13.87
CA GLY A 437 21.21 27.38 12.71
C GLY A 437 22.13 26.18 13.01
N SER A 438 22.19 25.67 14.24
CA SER A 438 23.21 24.71 14.64
C SER A 438 22.73 23.43 15.34
N PHE A 439 21.50 23.40 15.89
CA PHE A 439 21.08 22.44 16.87
C PHE A 439 21.23 20.96 16.44
N TRP A 440 20.67 20.61 15.29
CA TRP A 440 20.61 19.20 14.89
C TRP A 440 21.98 18.64 14.50
N ARG A 441 22.83 19.46 13.86
CA ARG A 441 24.18 19.05 13.47
C ARG A 441 25.08 18.74 14.67
N ASP A 442 25.02 19.60 15.68
CA ASP A 442 25.82 19.41 16.90
C ASP A 442 25.31 18.22 17.71
N HIS A 443 23.97 18.02 17.78
CA HIS A 443 23.37 16.93 18.52
C HIS A 443 23.48 15.58 17.80
N TRP A 444 23.53 15.56 16.46
CA TRP A 444 23.79 14.36 15.69
C TRP A 444 25.15 13.73 16.07
N SER A 445 26.20 14.53 16.09
CA SER A 445 27.52 14.06 16.56
C SER A 445 27.55 13.70 18.04
N ARG A 446 26.78 14.42 18.86
CA ARG A 446 26.75 14.25 20.33
C ARG A 446 25.92 13.07 20.77
N TYR A 447 24.80 12.79 20.14
CA TYR A 447 23.87 11.73 20.50
C TYR A 447 23.99 10.49 19.63
N GLY A 448 24.66 10.58 18.47
CA GLY A 448 24.83 9.50 17.54
C GLY A 448 25.59 8.28 18.09
N GLU A 449 26.74 8.50 18.76
CA GLU A 449 27.59 7.43 19.24
C GLU A 449 27.22 6.93 20.64
N HIS A 450 26.63 7.76 21.50
CA HIS A 450 26.50 7.44 22.93
C HIS A 450 25.12 7.67 23.55
N GLY A 451 24.13 8.12 22.80
CA GLY A 451 22.84 8.50 23.40
C GLY A 451 21.58 8.00 22.70
N PHE A 452 21.29 8.55 21.54
CA PHE A 452 20.00 8.35 20.87
C PHE A 452 19.95 7.04 20.08
N LEU A 453 20.98 6.79 19.28
CA LEU A 453 20.97 5.75 18.25
C LEU A 453 20.89 4.29 18.75
N PRO A 454 21.60 3.90 19.81
CA PRO A 454 21.48 2.52 20.28
C PRO A 454 20.08 2.15 20.81
N ARG A 455 19.19 3.15 20.89
CA ARG A 455 17.83 3.00 21.42
C ARG A 455 16.74 3.21 20.37
N VAL A 456 17.13 3.56 19.14
CA VAL A 456 16.15 3.71 18.03
C VAL A 456 15.80 2.36 17.48
N LEU A 457 14.52 2.06 17.44
CA LEU A 457 13.91 0.86 16.87
C LEU A 457 13.13 1.25 15.63
N ASP A 458 13.19 0.44 14.58
CA ASP A 458 12.58 0.76 13.28
C ASP A 458 11.57 -0.29 12.85
N THR A 459 10.29 0.07 12.90
CA THR A 459 9.20 -0.85 12.54
C THR A 459 9.18 -1.24 11.06
N LYS A 460 9.80 -0.45 10.16
CA LYS A 460 9.97 -0.83 8.76
C LYS A 460 10.96 -1.99 8.62
N LEU A 461 12.03 -1.98 9.42
CA LEU A 461 13.00 -3.07 9.47
C LEU A 461 12.41 -4.29 10.18
N GLU A 462 11.71 -4.11 11.31
CA GLU A 462 11.01 -5.18 12.03
C GLU A 462 10.01 -5.89 11.12
N ALA A 463 9.23 -5.13 10.33
CA ALA A 463 8.28 -5.66 9.37
C ALA A 463 8.90 -6.68 8.40
N SER A 464 10.15 -6.44 7.98
CA SER A 464 10.87 -7.35 7.08
C SER A 464 11.24 -8.68 7.73
N TYR A 465 11.38 -8.71 9.07
CA TYR A 465 11.62 -9.95 9.81
C TYR A 465 10.36 -10.79 9.97
N VAL A 466 9.21 -10.13 10.04
CA VAL A 466 7.91 -10.81 10.15
C VAL A 466 7.46 -11.37 8.80
N ASN A 467 7.60 -10.60 7.72
CA ASN A 467 7.30 -11.10 6.37
C ASN A 467 7.98 -10.22 5.31
N GLU A 468 9.03 -10.74 4.68
CA GLU A 468 9.81 -10.05 3.65
C GLU A 468 9.14 -9.98 2.27
N ASN A 469 8.06 -10.76 2.05
CA ASN A 469 7.42 -10.89 0.75
C ASN A 469 6.32 -9.86 0.49
N ILE A 470 6.04 -8.99 1.46
CA ILE A 470 5.02 -7.95 1.36
C ILE A 470 5.61 -6.57 1.63
N SER A 471 4.94 -5.51 1.17
CA SER A 471 5.39 -4.13 1.35
C SER A 471 5.67 -3.80 2.82
N ASN A 472 6.77 -3.11 3.10
CA ASN A 472 7.13 -2.63 4.44
C ASN A 472 6.56 -1.23 4.75
N GLY A 473 5.75 -0.64 3.86
CA GLY A 473 5.14 0.67 4.10
C GLY A 473 4.14 0.67 5.24
N LEU A 474 4.16 1.70 6.07
CA LEU A 474 3.36 1.83 7.29
C LEU A 474 1.86 1.58 7.04
N LYS A 475 1.28 2.26 6.07
CA LYS A 475 -0.16 2.17 5.75
C LYS A 475 -0.58 0.78 5.26
N PHE A 476 0.31 0.13 4.50
CA PHE A 476 0.10 -1.25 4.09
C PHE A 476 0.13 -2.20 5.30
N ARG A 477 1.18 -2.08 6.14
CA ARG A 477 1.34 -2.93 7.33
C ARG A 477 0.24 -2.71 8.37
N SER A 478 -0.19 -1.47 8.57
CA SER A 478 -1.31 -1.14 9.47
C SER A 478 -2.61 -1.80 9.02
N LYS A 479 -2.92 -1.71 7.72
CA LYS A 479 -4.08 -2.39 7.15
C LYS A 479 -3.95 -3.90 7.25
N HIS A 480 -2.77 -4.46 6.91
CA HIS A 480 -2.54 -5.90 6.83
C HIS A 480 -2.53 -6.58 8.20
N HIS A 481 -1.81 -6.02 9.18
CA HIS A 481 -1.63 -6.64 10.50
C HIS A 481 -2.61 -6.14 11.58
N LEU A 482 -3.05 -4.89 11.49
CA LEU A 482 -3.90 -4.28 12.51
C LEU A 482 -5.36 -4.13 12.06
N GLY A 483 -5.65 -4.24 10.77
CA GLY A 483 -6.95 -3.90 10.22
C GLY A 483 -7.26 -2.39 10.26
N TYR A 484 -6.26 -1.55 10.51
CA TYR A 484 -6.43 -0.11 10.62
C TYR A 484 -6.15 0.57 9.29
N VAL A 485 -7.17 1.22 8.74
CA VAL A 485 -7.05 2.00 7.51
C VAL A 485 -6.76 3.46 7.88
N GLN A 486 -5.49 3.83 7.82
CA GLN A 486 -5.06 5.21 8.07
C GLN A 486 -5.54 6.16 6.96
N THR A 487 -5.72 7.42 7.33
CA THR A 487 -5.93 8.50 6.34
C THR A 487 -4.72 8.54 5.39
N SER A 488 -4.98 8.52 4.08
CA SER A 488 -3.90 8.61 3.11
C SER A 488 -3.35 10.04 3.02
N TYR A 489 -2.07 10.18 2.65
CA TYR A 489 -1.47 11.47 2.34
C TYR A 489 -2.31 12.25 1.33
N GLU A 490 -2.71 11.60 0.24
CA GLU A 490 -3.52 12.21 -0.82
C GLU A 490 -4.88 12.71 -0.30
N ALA A 491 -5.55 11.97 0.59
CA ALA A 491 -6.80 12.40 1.19
C ALA A 491 -6.63 13.62 2.11
N THR A 492 -5.47 13.74 2.76
CA THR A 492 -5.14 14.88 3.64
C THR A 492 -4.87 16.13 2.82
N VAL A 493 -4.03 16.02 1.78
CA VAL A 493 -3.56 17.18 1.01
C VAL A 493 -4.48 17.57 -0.14
N THR A 494 -5.49 16.78 -0.49
CA THR A 494 -6.40 17.05 -1.59
C THR A 494 -7.74 17.59 -1.10
N LYS A 495 -8.15 18.72 -1.65
CA LYS A 495 -9.44 19.35 -1.35
C LYS A 495 -10.24 19.52 -2.63
N GLU A 496 -11.52 19.18 -2.56
CA GLU A 496 -12.48 19.34 -3.65
C GLU A 496 -13.53 20.38 -3.27
N GLY A 497 -13.81 21.33 -4.15
CA GLY A 497 -14.82 22.36 -3.92
C GLY A 497 -14.88 23.40 -5.02
N ARG A 498 -15.70 24.44 -4.80
CA ARG A 498 -15.69 25.63 -5.67
C ARG A 498 -14.35 26.34 -5.53
N LEU A 499 -13.76 26.76 -6.64
CA LEU A 499 -12.45 27.41 -6.65
C LEU A 499 -12.34 28.58 -5.66
N LEU A 500 -13.42 29.36 -5.52
CA LEU A 500 -13.46 30.53 -4.62
C LEU A 500 -13.61 30.17 -3.14
N ASP A 501 -14.09 28.98 -2.83
CA ASP A 501 -14.28 28.50 -1.44
C ASP A 501 -13.08 27.72 -0.93
N LEU A 502 -12.18 27.30 -1.83
CA LEU A 502 -10.96 26.59 -1.46
C LEU A 502 -9.87 27.57 -1.00
N PRO A 503 -9.03 27.15 -0.03
CA PRO A 503 -7.92 27.95 0.43
C PRO A 503 -7.01 28.44 -0.72
N SER A 504 -6.36 29.60 -0.53
CA SER A 504 -5.31 30.07 -1.43
C SER A 504 -4.13 29.08 -1.46
N GLY A 505 -3.31 29.08 -2.52
CA GLY A 505 -2.27 28.08 -2.72
C GLY A 505 -2.80 26.77 -3.33
N GLY A 506 -2.01 25.73 -3.26
CA GLY A 506 -2.28 24.45 -3.88
C GLY A 506 -2.33 24.46 -5.42
N LYS A 507 -2.07 23.31 -6.03
CA LYS A 507 -2.09 23.10 -7.49
C LYS A 507 -3.44 22.49 -7.90
N ILE A 508 -4.10 23.02 -8.93
CA ILE A 508 -5.29 22.38 -9.49
C ILE A 508 -4.82 21.12 -10.21
N VAL A 509 -5.32 19.97 -9.76
CA VAL A 509 -5.01 18.66 -10.35
C VAL A 509 -6.14 18.16 -11.26
N GLU A 510 -7.37 18.66 -11.03
CA GLU A 510 -8.54 18.28 -11.84
C GLU A 510 -9.55 19.43 -11.87
N VAL A 511 -10.14 19.70 -13.04
CA VAL A 511 -11.26 20.62 -13.17
C VAL A 511 -12.53 19.80 -13.38
N MET A 512 -13.42 19.84 -12.41
CA MET A 512 -14.63 19.04 -12.35
C MET A 512 -15.81 19.75 -13.03
N GLU A 513 -15.83 21.08 -12.99
CA GLU A 513 -16.90 21.90 -13.54
C GLU A 513 -16.35 23.25 -14.04
N TRP A 514 -16.82 23.69 -15.19
CA TRP A 514 -16.45 24.96 -15.80
C TRP A 514 -17.62 25.96 -15.70
N LEU A 515 -17.33 27.24 -15.52
CA LEU A 515 -18.34 28.30 -15.66
C LEU A 515 -18.87 28.28 -17.09
N GLU A 516 -20.21 28.22 -17.24
CA GLU A 516 -20.84 28.36 -18.52
C GLU A 516 -20.63 29.78 -19.07
N SER A 517 -20.07 29.90 -20.27
CA SER A 517 -19.95 31.17 -20.95
C SER A 517 -21.37 31.69 -21.32
N PRO A 518 -21.68 32.97 -21.12
CA PRO A 518 -22.98 33.51 -21.53
C PRO A 518 -23.18 33.32 -23.04
N ALA A 519 -24.36 32.88 -23.43
CA ALA A 519 -24.75 32.49 -24.79
C ALA A 519 -24.57 33.57 -25.87
N SER A 520 -23.98 34.71 -25.59
CA SER A 520 -23.82 35.86 -26.45
C SER A 520 -22.38 36.24 -26.82
N ALA A 521 -21.38 35.39 -26.52
CA ALA A 521 -19.98 35.69 -26.88
C ALA A 521 -19.63 35.11 -28.27
N PRO A 522 -18.96 35.88 -29.16
CA PRO A 522 -18.57 35.43 -30.48
C PRO A 522 -17.48 34.35 -30.41
N GLU A 523 -17.58 33.34 -31.27
CA GLU A 523 -16.72 32.11 -31.32
C GLU A 523 -15.25 32.32 -31.74
N THR A 524 -14.71 33.51 -31.70
CA THR A 524 -13.40 33.82 -32.29
C THR A 524 -12.34 34.25 -31.30
N GLU A 525 -12.15 33.51 -30.23
CA GLU A 525 -10.90 33.45 -29.48
C GLU A 525 -11.06 32.29 -28.51
N ALA A 526 -10.01 31.46 -28.28
CA ALA A 526 -10.03 30.44 -27.26
C ALA A 526 -10.21 31.12 -25.90
N GLN A 527 -11.46 31.32 -25.50
CA GLN A 527 -11.80 31.89 -24.21
C GLN A 527 -11.29 30.92 -23.14
N GLU A 528 -10.36 31.40 -22.34
CA GLU A 528 -9.95 30.70 -21.11
C GLU A 528 -11.22 30.48 -20.28
N ARG A 529 -11.74 29.25 -20.31
CA ARG A 529 -12.87 28.87 -19.46
C ARG A 529 -12.42 28.97 -18.01
N THR A 530 -13.18 29.69 -17.19
CA THR A 530 -12.88 29.83 -15.77
C THR A 530 -13.35 28.55 -15.02
N PRO A 531 -12.46 27.86 -14.30
CA PRO A 531 -12.87 26.72 -13.48
C PRO A 531 -13.85 27.14 -12.39
N LEU A 532 -14.99 26.46 -12.27
CA LEU A 532 -15.97 26.69 -11.23
C LEU A 532 -15.77 25.76 -10.03
N ARG A 533 -15.59 24.46 -10.30
CA ARG A 533 -15.35 23.44 -9.30
C ARG A 533 -14.11 22.65 -9.66
N VAL A 534 -13.21 22.54 -8.70
CA VAL A 534 -11.87 21.94 -8.91
C VAL A 534 -11.50 21.02 -7.77
N LYS A 535 -10.54 20.15 -8.07
CA LYS A 535 -9.77 19.40 -7.09
C LYS A 535 -8.38 20.01 -7.03
N LYS A 536 -7.95 20.44 -5.84
CA LYS A 536 -6.64 21.06 -5.58
C LYS A 536 -5.83 20.16 -4.67
N ARG A 537 -4.54 20.01 -4.98
CA ARG A 537 -3.55 19.35 -4.12
C ARG A 537 -2.68 20.41 -3.46
N TYR A 538 -2.59 20.37 -2.16
CA TYR A 538 -1.82 21.27 -1.33
C TYR A 538 -0.55 20.58 -0.83
N LYS A 539 0.45 21.37 -0.41
CA LYS A 539 1.57 20.87 0.39
C LYS A 539 1.17 20.87 1.87
N MET A 540 1.80 20.03 2.71
CA MET A 540 1.49 19.97 4.14
C MET A 540 1.53 21.34 4.83
N ARG A 541 2.53 22.17 4.54
CA ARG A 541 2.65 23.53 5.07
C ARG A 541 1.55 24.49 4.64
N GLU A 542 0.85 24.20 3.56
CA GLU A 542 -0.27 25.01 3.05
C GLU A 542 -1.61 24.65 3.70
N LEU A 543 -1.64 23.61 4.53
CA LEU A 543 -2.79 23.21 5.35
C LEU A 543 -2.71 23.84 6.73
N ILE A 544 -3.85 24.02 7.38
CA ILE A 544 -3.90 24.34 8.82
C ILE A 544 -3.59 23.08 9.63
N ALA A 545 -2.98 23.22 10.81
CA ALA A 545 -2.55 22.07 11.59
C ALA A 545 -3.70 21.14 12.01
N GLU A 546 -4.89 21.68 12.23
CA GLU A 546 -6.09 20.91 12.59
C GLU A 546 -6.49 19.89 11.52
N GLU A 547 -6.16 20.15 10.26
CA GLU A 547 -6.44 19.23 9.15
C GLU A 547 -5.41 18.08 9.05
N VAL A 548 -4.26 18.21 9.70
CA VAL A 548 -3.12 17.28 9.63
C VAL A 548 -3.01 16.41 10.88
N VAL A 549 -3.53 16.84 12.02
CA VAL A 549 -3.41 16.14 13.33
C VAL A 549 -3.80 14.66 13.22
N ASP A 550 -4.91 14.34 12.56
CA ASP A 550 -5.37 12.96 12.44
C ASP A 550 -4.40 12.11 11.63
N TYR A 551 -3.83 12.67 10.56
CA TYR A 551 -2.86 12.01 9.71
C TYR A 551 -1.56 11.72 10.48
N GLY A 552 -0.92 12.75 11.05
CA GLY A 552 0.37 12.59 11.75
C GLY A 552 0.25 11.75 13.03
N CYS A 553 -0.85 11.88 13.79
CA CYS A 553 -1.06 11.04 14.97
C CYS A 553 -1.34 9.57 14.62
N ASP A 554 -2.05 9.29 13.53
CA ASP A 554 -2.30 7.90 13.12
C ASP A 554 -1.01 7.17 12.76
N ASP A 555 -0.02 7.86 12.19
CA ASP A 555 1.27 7.27 11.84
C ASP A 555 2.01 6.77 13.10
N THR A 556 2.08 7.56 14.17
CA THR A 556 2.72 7.13 15.43
C THR A 556 1.91 6.10 16.23
N ILE A 557 0.58 6.18 16.23
CA ILE A 557 -0.29 5.19 16.87
C ILE A 557 -0.12 3.82 16.21
N CYS A 558 -0.17 3.78 14.88
CA CYS A 558 0.00 2.53 14.15
C CYS A 558 1.43 1.99 14.25
N THR A 559 2.43 2.87 14.26
CA THR A 559 3.83 2.46 14.49
C THR A 559 3.99 1.80 15.86
N SER A 560 3.40 2.36 16.92
CA SER A 560 3.41 1.75 18.26
C SER A 560 2.76 0.35 18.27
N ALA A 561 1.57 0.24 17.70
CA ALA A 561 0.84 -1.04 17.66
C ALA A 561 1.58 -2.10 16.81
N LEU A 562 2.16 -1.69 15.68
CA LEU A 562 2.95 -2.58 14.84
C LEU A 562 4.24 -3.03 15.55
N HIS A 563 4.93 -2.13 16.27
CA HIS A 563 6.10 -2.48 17.06
C HIS A 563 5.79 -3.58 18.05
N ASN A 564 4.72 -3.41 18.84
CA ASN A 564 4.29 -4.40 19.83
C ASN A 564 4.00 -5.75 19.16
N TYR A 565 3.29 -5.75 18.04
CA TYR A 565 2.98 -6.97 17.29
C TYR A 565 4.23 -7.62 16.69
N PHE A 566 5.08 -6.86 16.02
CA PHE A 566 6.29 -7.39 15.38
C PHE A 566 7.27 -7.93 16.42
N ARG A 567 7.47 -7.21 17.51
CA ARG A 567 8.32 -7.65 18.60
C ARG A 567 7.86 -8.98 19.16
N LEU A 568 6.56 -9.15 19.42
CA LEU A 568 5.99 -10.40 19.90
C LEU A 568 6.34 -11.58 18.98
N ILE A 569 6.14 -11.42 17.67
CA ILE A 569 6.47 -12.45 16.67
C ILE A 569 7.99 -12.72 16.67
N MET A 570 8.80 -11.67 16.63
CA MET A 570 10.27 -11.80 16.55
C MET A 570 10.87 -12.41 17.81
N GLU A 571 10.31 -12.17 18.99
CA GLU A 571 10.72 -12.83 20.24
C GLU A 571 10.37 -14.33 20.20
N LEU A 572 9.20 -14.71 19.72
CA LEU A 572 8.79 -16.10 19.52
C LEU A 572 9.69 -16.83 18.51
N GLU A 573 10.04 -16.18 17.42
CA GLU A 573 10.93 -16.73 16.37
C GLU A 573 12.41 -16.61 16.72
N LYS A 574 12.76 -15.98 17.85
CA LYS A 574 14.14 -15.72 18.32
C LYS A 574 14.96 -14.85 17.35
N THR A 575 14.31 -14.02 16.58
CA THR A 575 14.95 -13.08 15.62
C THR A 575 15.16 -11.70 16.22
N TRP A 576 14.52 -11.37 17.34
CA TRP A 576 14.60 -10.05 17.97
C TRP A 576 16.03 -9.60 18.27
N GLN A 577 16.83 -10.46 18.91
CA GLN A 577 18.23 -10.12 19.23
C GLN A 577 19.07 -9.95 17.96
N VAL A 578 18.82 -10.77 16.93
CA VAL A 578 19.51 -10.64 15.64
C VAL A 578 19.23 -9.27 15.01
N TYR A 579 17.97 -8.83 15.03
CA TYR A 579 17.57 -7.50 14.55
C TYR A 579 18.33 -6.39 15.30
N LEU A 580 18.37 -6.43 16.63
CA LEU A 580 19.09 -5.43 17.43
C LEU A 580 20.58 -5.37 17.10
N ASP A 581 21.21 -6.53 16.90
CA ASP A 581 22.65 -6.65 16.65
C ASP A 581 23.04 -6.27 15.21
N THR A 582 22.14 -6.46 14.24
CA THR A 582 22.49 -6.38 12.81
C THR A 582 21.87 -5.21 12.05
N GLU A 583 20.74 -4.64 12.49
CA GLU A 583 20.00 -3.67 11.69
C GLU A 583 20.09 -2.22 12.22
N ILE A 584 20.18 -2.03 13.52
CA ILE A 584 20.10 -0.68 14.12
C ILE A 584 21.29 0.19 13.71
N LEU A 585 22.52 -0.31 13.89
CA LEU A 585 23.71 0.44 13.54
C LEU A 585 23.83 0.69 12.02
N PRO A 586 23.57 -0.30 11.12
CA PRO A 586 23.52 -0.03 9.68
C PRO A 586 22.50 1.02 9.28
N ALA A 587 21.29 1.08 9.86
CA ALA A 587 20.31 2.11 9.56
C ALA A 587 20.87 3.53 9.78
N TYR A 588 21.56 3.72 10.90
CA TYR A 588 22.28 4.97 11.19
C TYR A 588 23.40 5.24 10.18
N MET A 589 24.23 4.25 9.90
CA MET A 589 25.35 4.40 8.96
C MET A 589 24.85 4.78 7.57
N HIS A 590 23.74 4.23 7.14
CA HIS A 590 23.13 4.57 5.86
C HIS A 590 22.61 6.00 5.84
N ALA A 591 21.92 6.45 6.88
CA ALA A 591 21.45 7.83 7.00
C ALA A 591 22.64 8.82 6.98
N LYS A 592 23.70 8.53 7.76
CA LYS A 592 24.90 9.37 7.77
C LYS A 592 25.60 9.42 6.41
N THR A 593 25.77 8.28 5.76
CA THR A 593 26.38 8.21 4.43
C THR A 593 25.57 8.98 3.39
N PHE A 594 24.24 8.91 3.50
CA PHE A 594 23.33 9.67 2.64
C PHE A 594 23.49 11.18 2.85
N VAL A 595 23.44 11.64 4.10
CA VAL A 595 23.60 13.07 4.42
C VAL A 595 24.97 13.60 4.01
N ASP A 596 26.05 12.85 4.30
CA ASP A 596 27.40 13.25 3.89
C ASP A 596 27.52 13.32 2.37
N GLY A 597 26.82 12.44 1.64
CA GLY A 597 26.84 12.38 0.20
C GLY A 597 28.26 12.15 -0.37
N MET A 598 28.36 12.17 -1.68
CA MET A 598 29.64 12.05 -2.37
C MET A 598 29.86 13.22 -3.34
N GLY A 599 31.09 13.69 -3.46
CA GLY A 599 31.46 14.69 -4.44
C GLY A 599 31.33 14.12 -5.85
N PHE A 600 31.02 14.97 -6.83
CA PHE A 600 30.94 14.58 -8.22
C PHE A 600 31.49 15.68 -9.14
N SER A 601 32.43 15.31 -10.01
CA SER A 601 33.06 16.24 -10.93
C SER A 601 32.46 16.13 -12.34
N LEU A 602 31.59 17.07 -12.70
CA LEU A 602 31.06 17.19 -14.07
C LEU A 602 32.16 17.39 -15.13
N GLU A 603 33.21 18.10 -14.79
CA GLU A 603 34.34 18.35 -15.71
C GLU A 603 35.05 17.02 -16.04
N THR A 604 35.38 16.24 -15.01
CA THR A 604 35.99 14.91 -15.19
C THR A 604 35.09 13.99 -15.98
N MET A 605 33.78 13.97 -15.66
CA MET A 605 32.76 13.17 -16.37
C MET A 605 32.73 13.53 -17.87
N ARG A 606 32.67 14.81 -18.23
CA ARG A 606 32.65 15.25 -19.65
C ARG A 606 33.92 14.82 -20.39
N LYS A 607 35.09 14.88 -19.74
CA LYS A 607 36.35 14.36 -20.32
C LYS A 607 36.25 12.86 -20.58
N GLN A 608 35.72 12.11 -19.65
CA GLN A 608 35.53 10.65 -19.80
C GLN A 608 34.49 10.31 -20.87
N GLU A 609 33.39 11.04 -20.94
CA GLU A 609 32.38 10.89 -21.98
C GLU A 609 32.94 11.16 -23.39
N ALA A 610 33.75 12.21 -23.54
CA ALA A 610 34.41 12.52 -24.78
C ALA A 610 35.41 11.41 -25.21
N HIS A 611 36.16 10.85 -24.25
CA HIS A 611 37.07 9.72 -24.47
C HIS A 611 36.28 8.45 -24.90
N ASP A 612 35.22 8.13 -24.21
CA ASP A 612 34.36 6.97 -24.53
C ASP A 612 33.68 7.16 -25.90
N SER A 613 33.21 8.38 -26.23
CA SER A 613 32.68 8.70 -27.58
C SER A 613 33.68 8.47 -28.67
N ALA A 614 34.92 8.95 -28.51
CA ALA A 614 35.99 8.69 -29.47
C ALA A 614 36.34 7.20 -29.60
N THR A 615 36.24 6.45 -28.50
CA THR A 615 36.43 4.99 -28.49
C THR A 615 35.32 4.28 -29.24
N PHE A 616 34.06 4.71 -29.05
CA PHE A 616 32.91 4.22 -29.79
C PHE A 616 33.06 4.45 -31.30
N ASP A 617 33.41 5.66 -31.71
CA ASP A 617 33.55 6.01 -33.12
C ASP A 617 34.66 5.17 -33.83
N LYS A 618 35.76 4.92 -33.14
CA LYS A 618 36.83 4.03 -33.66
C LYS A 618 36.31 2.58 -33.76
N ALA A 619 35.64 2.08 -32.74
CA ALA A 619 35.08 0.74 -32.76
C ALA A 619 34.00 0.60 -33.83
N TRP A 620 33.15 1.60 -33.99
CA TRP A 620 32.15 1.64 -35.04
C TRP A 620 32.77 1.61 -36.44
N SER A 621 33.86 2.34 -36.69
CA SER A 621 34.52 2.34 -38.01
C SER A 621 34.97 0.93 -38.41
N VAL A 622 35.48 0.12 -37.48
CA VAL A 622 35.90 -1.28 -37.73
C VAL A 622 34.68 -2.17 -38.05
N VAL A 623 33.62 -2.06 -37.26
CA VAL A 623 32.38 -2.82 -37.48
C VAL A 623 31.74 -2.41 -38.81
N ARG A 624 31.61 -1.12 -39.07
CA ARG A 624 31.04 -0.56 -40.29
C ARG A 624 31.75 -1.05 -41.54
N GLU A 625 33.08 -0.97 -41.57
CA GLU A 625 33.89 -1.43 -42.71
C GLU A 625 33.68 -2.93 -42.98
N TYR A 626 33.63 -3.75 -41.93
CA TYR A 626 33.39 -5.19 -42.04
C TYR A 626 32.00 -5.48 -42.62
N LEU A 627 30.94 -4.82 -42.09
CA LEU A 627 29.56 -5.00 -42.53
C LEU A 627 29.42 -4.63 -44.02
N LEU A 628 29.93 -3.50 -44.44
CA LEU A 628 29.86 -3.05 -45.84
C LEU A 628 30.61 -4.00 -46.74
N ARG A 629 31.80 -4.50 -46.36
CA ARG A 629 32.62 -5.42 -47.15
C ARG A 629 31.96 -6.80 -47.33
N HIS A 630 31.15 -7.22 -46.36
CA HIS A 630 30.42 -8.49 -46.41
C HIS A 630 28.97 -8.36 -46.87
N GLY A 631 28.64 -7.28 -47.60
CA GLY A 631 27.36 -7.12 -48.27
C GLY A 631 26.17 -6.83 -47.34
N TRP A 632 26.43 -6.29 -46.14
CA TRP A 632 25.32 -5.80 -45.30
C TRP A 632 24.63 -4.63 -45.99
N GLU A 633 23.27 -4.73 -46.08
CA GLU A 633 22.49 -3.71 -46.77
C GLU A 633 22.72 -2.33 -46.12
N GLY A 634 23.18 -1.37 -46.91
CA GLY A 634 23.24 0.02 -46.51
C GLY A 634 21.85 0.66 -46.52
N THR A 635 21.68 1.69 -45.72
CA THR A 635 20.47 2.52 -45.80
C THR A 635 20.37 3.12 -47.21
N VAL A 636 19.19 3.01 -47.81
CA VAL A 636 18.89 3.67 -49.08
C VAL A 636 18.31 5.05 -48.77
N PRO A 637 18.79 6.13 -49.46
CA PRO A 637 18.24 7.45 -49.25
C PRO A 637 16.73 7.44 -49.57
N PRO A 638 15.88 8.05 -48.71
CA PRO A 638 14.45 8.10 -48.94
C PRO A 638 14.15 8.87 -50.25
N VAL A 639 13.11 8.44 -50.95
CA VAL A 639 12.57 9.13 -52.17
C VAL A 639 11.23 9.78 -51.77
N TYR A 640 11.14 11.07 -52.03
CA TYR A 640 9.98 11.86 -51.66
C TYR A 640 9.10 12.15 -52.88
N GLY A 641 7.79 12.01 -52.68
CA GLY A 641 6.79 12.32 -53.72
C GLY A 641 6.23 13.76 -53.59
N PRO A 642 5.29 14.14 -54.45
CA PRO A 642 4.67 15.47 -54.40
C PRO A 642 3.83 15.71 -53.15
N GLU A 643 3.37 14.67 -52.49
CA GLU A 643 2.65 14.75 -51.20
C GLU A 643 3.61 14.41 -50.06
N LEU A 644 4.19 15.43 -49.48
CA LEU A 644 5.15 15.28 -48.38
C LEU A 644 4.37 15.17 -47.04
N THR A 645 4.50 14.03 -46.35
CA THR A 645 3.86 13.84 -45.04
C THR A 645 4.69 14.47 -43.91
N PRO A 646 4.07 14.84 -42.77
CA PRO A 646 4.81 15.31 -41.57
C PRO A 646 5.91 14.36 -41.10
N ALA A 647 5.69 13.05 -41.17
CA ALA A 647 6.68 12.05 -40.84
C ALA A 647 7.91 12.10 -41.76
N GLN A 648 7.68 12.25 -43.06
CA GLN A 648 8.77 12.38 -44.05
C GLN A 648 9.54 13.70 -43.91
N ILE A 649 8.87 14.80 -43.51
CA ILE A 649 9.57 16.07 -43.20
C ILE A 649 10.49 15.89 -42.00
N LYS A 650 10.02 15.22 -40.94
CA LYS A 650 10.84 14.92 -39.76
C LYS A 650 11.99 13.97 -40.06
N GLU A 651 11.78 12.98 -40.94
CA GLU A 651 12.83 12.08 -41.43
C GLU A 651 13.90 12.85 -42.20
N ALA A 652 13.50 13.69 -43.14
CA ALA A 652 14.43 14.55 -43.91
C ALA A 652 15.18 15.53 -42.97
N TYR A 653 14.52 16.07 -41.96
CA TYR A 653 15.15 16.94 -40.97
C TYR A 653 16.26 16.20 -40.20
N LYS A 654 16.01 14.95 -39.76
CA LYS A 654 17.03 14.12 -39.12
C LYS A 654 18.27 13.96 -40.01
N ILE A 655 18.09 13.74 -41.30
CA ILE A 655 19.18 13.55 -42.25
C ILE A 655 19.96 14.85 -42.46
N VAL A 656 19.27 15.93 -42.74
CA VAL A 656 19.89 17.18 -43.27
C VAL A 656 20.36 18.10 -42.14
N VAL A 657 19.58 18.24 -41.08
CA VAL A 657 19.85 19.18 -40.00
C VAL A 657 20.64 18.53 -38.88
N LEU A 658 20.24 17.33 -38.46
CA LEU A 658 20.87 16.63 -37.34
C LEU A 658 22.05 15.75 -37.80
N GLY A 659 22.25 15.59 -39.13
CA GLY A 659 23.32 14.75 -39.67
C GLY A 659 23.22 13.28 -39.32
N SER A 660 22.02 12.88 -38.83
CA SER A 660 21.73 11.51 -38.41
C SER A 660 21.18 10.76 -39.63
N SER A 661 21.95 9.81 -40.16
CA SER A 661 21.37 8.78 -41.02
C SER A 661 20.23 8.06 -40.29
N PRO A 662 19.12 7.64 -40.95
CA PRO A 662 18.04 6.88 -40.33
C PRO A 662 18.52 5.59 -39.66
N ALA A 663 19.76 5.27 -39.68
CA ALA A 663 20.40 4.10 -39.07
C ALA A 663 21.74 4.43 -38.37
N THR A 664 21.83 5.58 -37.70
CA THR A 664 22.86 5.67 -36.67
C THR A 664 22.42 4.68 -35.58
N PRO A 665 23.17 3.61 -35.32
CA PRO A 665 22.73 2.63 -34.36
C PRO A 665 22.62 3.33 -33.00
N SER A 666 21.40 3.52 -32.51
CA SER A 666 21.15 3.53 -31.08
C SER A 666 21.48 2.11 -30.64
N ILE A 667 22.71 1.84 -30.28
CA ILE A 667 23.13 0.56 -29.69
C ILE A 667 22.73 0.64 -28.21
N GLY A 668 21.43 0.94 -27.99
CA GLY A 668 20.80 0.94 -26.67
C GLY A 668 20.43 -0.45 -26.18
N ASP A 669 20.25 -1.40 -27.09
CA ASP A 669 19.51 -2.64 -26.83
C ASP A 669 20.32 -3.91 -27.05
N LEU A 670 21.62 -3.91 -26.76
CA LEU A 670 22.30 -5.20 -26.60
C LEU A 670 21.89 -5.75 -25.22
N PRO A 671 21.10 -6.85 -25.15
CA PRO A 671 20.67 -7.42 -23.87
C PRO A 671 21.90 -7.76 -23.03
N THR A 672 21.95 -7.22 -21.83
CA THR A 672 22.96 -7.60 -20.83
C THR A 672 22.57 -8.94 -20.22
N ALA A 673 23.53 -9.72 -19.74
CA ALA A 673 23.27 -11.02 -19.12
C ALA A 673 22.46 -10.94 -17.80
N GLU A 674 22.17 -9.73 -17.32
CA GLU A 674 21.44 -9.46 -16.07
C GLU A 674 19.92 -9.31 -16.29
N ASP A 675 19.46 -9.21 -17.54
CA ASP A 675 18.01 -8.99 -17.83
C ASP A 675 17.16 -10.27 -17.84
N GLU A 676 17.73 -11.45 -17.53
CA GLU A 676 17.02 -12.73 -17.65
C GLU A 676 16.34 -13.22 -16.34
N ASP A 677 16.58 -12.62 -15.17
CA ASP A 677 16.05 -13.10 -13.89
C ASP A 677 15.04 -12.16 -13.20
N SER A 678 14.59 -11.08 -13.84
CA SER A 678 13.48 -10.28 -13.35
C SER A 678 12.14 -10.79 -13.90
N PRO A 679 11.11 -10.99 -13.07
CA PRO A 679 9.79 -11.29 -13.58
C PRO A 679 9.32 -10.09 -14.40
N ALA A 680 9.00 -10.33 -15.66
CA ALA A 680 8.45 -9.35 -16.57
C ALA A 680 7.09 -8.86 -16.04
N GLU A 681 7.09 -7.79 -15.30
CA GLU A 681 5.96 -6.88 -15.29
C GLU A 681 6.06 -6.08 -16.59
N ALA A 682 5.04 -6.21 -17.42
CA ALA A 682 4.92 -5.49 -18.67
C ALA A 682 4.62 -4.03 -18.33
N GLU A 683 5.66 -3.26 -18.06
CA GLU A 683 5.59 -1.80 -18.15
C GLU A 683 5.84 -1.42 -19.60
N ALA A 684 4.95 -0.57 -20.11
CA ALA A 684 5.01 -0.03 -21.44
C ALA A 684 6.39 0.63 -21.66
N GLU A 685 7.05 0.24 -22.75
CA GLU A 685 8.25 0.88 -23.25
C GLU A 685 8.00 2.39 -23.41
N GLU A 686 8.42 3.19 -22.44
CA GLU A 686 8.58 4.62 -22.65
C GLU A 686 9.86 4.86 -23.42
N GLU A 687 9.69 5.43 -24.59
CA GLU A 687 10.73 5.79 -25.54
C GLU A 687 11.77 6.72 -24.89
N ASP A 688 13.05 6.36 -25.06
CA ASP A 688 14.29 7.09 -24.73
C ASP A 688 14.20 8.59 -25.05
N GLU A 689 13.98 9.44 -24.02
CA GLU A 689 13.97 10.89 -24.16
C GLU A 689 15.38 11.48 -24.03
N THR A 690 16.17 11.42 -25.11
CA THR A 690 17.14 12.51 -25.37
C THR A 690 16.40 13.85 -25.38
N PRO A 691 17.00 15.00 -24.99
CA PRO A 691 16.32 16.29 -25.11
C PRO A 691 15.72 16.39 -26.49
N LYS A 692 14.40 16.21 -26.56
CA LYS A 692 13.69 16.08 -27.82
C LYS A 692 13.91 17.38 -28.57
N ASP A 693 14.59 17.32 -29.71
CA ASP A 693 14.56 18.44 -30.65
C ASP A 693 13.12 18.90 -30.78
N ALA A 694 12.85 20.13 -30.39
CA ALA A 694 11.49 20.68 -30.29
C ALA A 694 10.69 20.46 -31.58
N PHE A 695 11.38 20.38 -32.72
CA PHE A 695 10.77 20.06 -34.00
C PHE A 695 10.36 18.58 -34.08
N LEU A 696 11.18 17.67 -33.60
CA LEU A 696 10.84 16.23 -33.62
C LEU A 696 9.72 15.88 -32.63
N ALA A 697 9.68 16.57 -31.50
CA ALA A 697 8.68 16.38 -30.45
C ALA A 697 7.28 16.96 -30.77
N THR A 698 7.19 17.87 -31.75
CA THR A 698 5.92 18.54 -32.10
C THR A 698 4.83 17.57 -32.52
N ARG A 699 3.61 17.78 -32.04
CA ARG A 699 2.38 17.07 -32.48
C ARG A 699 1.71 17.70 -33.70
N VAL A 700 2.33 18.68 -34.34
CA VAL A 700 1.80 19.33 -35.56
C VAL A 700 1.70 18.31 -36.71
N ARG A 701 0.51 18.18 -37.30
CA ARG A 701 0.19 17.18 -38.34
C ARG A 701 0.01 17.76 -39.73
N THR A 702 0.22 19.05 -39.95
CA THR A 702 0.11 19.68 -41.24
C THR A 702 1.49 20.14 -41.75
N PRO A 703 1.91 19.76 -43.00
CA PRO A 703 3.22 20.13 -43.55
C PRO A 703 3.48 21.64 -43.54
N LEU A 704 2.50 22.48 -43.91
CA LEU A 704 2.68 23.94 -43.93
C LEU A 704 2.93 24.53 -42.54
N LYS A 705 2.31 24.00 -41.45
CA LYS A 705 2.59 24.46 -40.09
C LYS A 705 4.00 24.03 -39.61
N LEU A 706 4.52 22.88 -40.09
CA LEU A 706 5.88 22.49 -39.84
C LEU A 706 6.88 23.39 -40.53
N VAL A 707 6.59 23.89 -41.75
CA VAL A 707 7.42 24.87 -42.45
C VAL A 707 7.54 26.17 -41.66
N VAL A 708 6.42 26.71 -41.17
CA VAL A 708 6.41 27.92 -40.32
C VAL A 708 7.26 27.69 -39.06
N MET A 709 7.05 26.57 -38.38
CA MET A 709 7.82 26.22 -37.19
C MET A 709 9.34 26.14 -37.46
N LEU A 710 9.72 25.53 -38.56
CA LEU A 710 11.16 25.47 -39.01
C LEU A 710 11.74 26.85 -39.30
N GLN A 711 10.95 27.76 -39.85
CA GLN A 711 11.37 29.16 -40.08
C GLN A 711 11.58 29.89 -38.74
N GLU A 712 10.63 29.73 -37.80
CA GLU A 712 10.75 30.29 -36.43
C GLU A 712 11.94 29.75 -35.67
N MET A 713 12.31 28.49 -35.85
CA MET A 713 13.49 27.86 -35.26
C MET A 713 14.82 28.22 -35.97
N GLY A 714 14.78 29.03 -37.03
CA GLY A 714 15.98 29.46 -37.76
C GLY A 714 16.48 28.49 -38.84
N HIS A 715 15.75 27.39 -39.13
CA HIS A 715 16.11 26.40 -40.15
C HIS A 715 15.60 26.82 -41.56
N HIS A 716 15.87 28.07 -41.96
CA HIS A 716 15.28 28.69 -43.17
C HIS A 716 15.59 27.92 -44.45
N THR A 717 16.82 27.37 -44.62
CA THR A 717 17.19 26.60 -45.82
C THR A 717 16.40 25.31 -45.92
N PHE A 718 16.25 24.58 -44.82
CA PHE A 718 15.46 23.35 -44.77
C PHE A 718 13.98 23.62 -44.98
N ALA A 719 13.43 24.64 -44.34
CA ALA A 719 12.03 25.09 -44.52
C ALA A 719 11.75 25.45 -45.97
N GLY A 720 12.63 26.22 -46.63
CA GLY A 720 12.49 26.58 -48.04
C GLY A 720 12.53 25.38 -49.00
N MET A 721 13.32 24.37 -48.71
CA MET A 721 13.36 23.14 -49.51
C MET A 721 12.12 22.27 -49.33
N VAL A 722 11.56 22.20 -48.10
CA VAL A 722 10.28 21.54 -47.84
C VAL A 722 9.14 22.27 -48.60
N GLU A 723 9.12 23.60 -48.59
CA GLU A 723 8.15 24.42 -49.28
C GLU A 723 8.17 24.22 -50.80
N ARG A 724 9.36 24.19 -51.41
CA ARG A 724 9.53 23.87 -52.81
C ARG A 724 9.06 22.46 -53.18
N CYS A 725 9.30 21.48 -52.31
CA CYS A 725 8.79 20.11 -52.48
C CYS A 725 7.27 20.08 -52.49
N LEU A 726 6.60 20.82 -51.58
CA LEU A 726 5.13 20.95 -51.55
C LEU A 726 4.56 21.69 -52.75
N GLN A 727 5.38 22.50 -53.46
CA GLN A 727 5.03 23.17 -54.71
C GLN A 727 5.29 22.32 -55.98
N GLY A 728 5.72 21.06 -55.80
CA GLY A 728 5.91 20.08 -56.85
C GLY A 728 7.39 19.78 -57.23
N GLU A 729 8.37 20.42 -56.59
CA GLU A 729 9.79 20.19 -56.84
C GLU A 729 10.38 19.02 -56.01
N HIS A 730 9.65 17.90 -55.98
CA HIS A 730 10.01 16.75 -55.13
C HIS A 730 11.31 16.03 -55.57
N GLU A 731 11.67 16.06 -56.87
CA GLU A 731 12.92 15.49 -57.36
C GLU A 731 14.11 16.29 -56.85
N ALA A 732 14.01 17.63 -56.84
CA ALA A 732 15.06 18.51 -56.30
C ALA A 732 15.23 18.34 -54.81
N PHE A 733 14.13 18.21 -54.08
CA PHE A 733 14.15 17.91 -52.62
C PHE A 733 14.81 16.55 -52.34
N THR A 734 14.40 15.51 -53.05
CA THR A 734 14.98 14.17 -52.93
C THR A 734 16.51 14.17 -53.21
N ALA A 735 16.95 14.86 -54.31
CA ALA A 735 18.33 14.96 -54.64
C ALA A 735 19.13 15.73 -53.57
N TRP A 736 18.52 16.77 -53.00
CA TRP A 736 19.14 17.56 -51.94
C TRP A 736 19.28 16.76 -50.62
N VAL A 737 18.25 16.05 -50.16
CA VAL A 737 18.33 15.18 -49.01
C VAL A 737 19.38 14.07 -49.27
N LYS A 738 19.38 13.48 -50.45
CA LYS A 738 20.35 12.45 -50.83
C LYS A 738 21.79 12.97 -50.76
N SER A 739 22.05 14.23 -51.05
CA SER A 739 23.42 14.81 -50.96
C SER A 739 23.92 14.94 -49.52
N HIS A 740 23.03 14.94 -48.54
CA HIS A 740 23.36 14.94 -47.13
C HIS A 740 23.32 13.54 -46.52
N PHE A 741 22.91 12.53 -47.29
CA PHE A 741 22.76 11.16 -46.83
C PHE A 741 24.10 10.43 -46.83
N THR A 742 24.55 10.02 -45.65
CA THR A 742 25.71 9.15 -45.51
C THR A 742 25.22 7.70 -45.47
N GLY A 743 25.53 6.90 -46.47
CA GLY A 743 25.16 5.48 -46.54
C GLY A 743 25.82 4.69 -45.41
N GLU A 744 25.07 4.48 -44.39
CA GLU A 744 25.50 3.67 -43.22
C GLU A 744 24.83 2.26 -43.29
N PRO A 745 25.50 1.19 -42.85
CA PRO A 745 24.85 -0.13 -42.83
C PRO A 745 23.68 -0.11 -41.84
N GLN A 746 22.54 -0.71 -42.25
CA GLN A 746 21.38 -0.88 -41.39
C GLN A 746 21.64 -1.91 -40.28
N PHE A 747 22.41 -1.50 -39.29
CA PHE A 747 22.84 -2.36 -38.20
C PHE A 747 22.57 -1.69 -36.85
N THR A 748 21.59 -2.17 -36.11
CA THR A 748 21.21 -1.69 -34.76
C THR A 748 21.75 -2.62 -33.65
N ALA A 749 22.51 -3.63 -34.04
CA ALA A 749 22.97 -4.70 -33.12
C ALA A 749 21.84 -5.43 -32.36
N SER A 750 20.58 -5.36 -32.85
CA SER A 750 19.51 -6.13 -32.28
C SER A 750 19.83 -7.64 -32.27
N ASN A 751 19.21 -8.36 -31.35
CA ASN A 751 19.51 -9.81 -31.18
C ASN A 751 19.39 -10.60 -32.49
N LYS A 752 18.40 -10.27 -33.35
CA LYS A 752 18.25 -10.89 -34.68
C LYS A 752 19.40 -10.52 -35.63
N GLN A 753 19.83 -9.26 -35.63
CA GLN A 753 20.95 -8.81 -36.46
C GLN A 753 22.27 -9.36 -35.98
N MET A 754 22.46 -9.49 -34.67
CA MET A 754 23.62 -10.13 -34.07
C MET A 754 23.66 -11.64 -34.41
N GLN A 755 22.52 -12.33 -34.36
CA GLN A 755 22.46 -13.72 -34.81
C GLN A 755 22.83 -13.86 -36.28
N LYS A 756 22.31 -13.00 -37.16
CA LYS A 756 22.67 -12.94 -38.58
C LYS A 756 24.16 -12.69 -38.78
N LEU A 757 24.70 -11.71 -38.04
CA LEU A 757 26.13 -11.39 -38.14
C LEU A 757 27.01 -12.57 -37.69
N LEU A 758 26.75 -13.17 -36.51
CA LEU A 758 27.58 -14.22 -35.95
C LEU A 758 27.48 -15.54 -36.76
N TYR A 759 26.29 -15.96 -37.12
CA TYR A 759 26.05 -17.31 -37.59
C TYR A 759 25.90 -17.41 -39.12
N GLU A 760 25.39 -16.36 -39.78
CA GLU A 760 25.23 -16.37 -41.23
C GLU A 760 26.39 -15.63 -41.94
N VAL A 761 26.75 -14.43 -41.48
CA VAL A 761 27.80 -13.63 -42.14
C VAL A 761 29.19 -14.11 -41.76
N MET A 762 29.46 -14.29 -40.47
CA MET A 762 30.75 -14.78 -39.96
C MET A 762 30.89 -16.29 -40.04
N GLY A 763 29.78 -17.04 -40.19
CA GLY A 763 29.78 -18.50 -40.23
C GLY A 763 30.24 -19.19 -38.95
N LEU A 764 30.11 -18.54 -37.82
CA LEU A 764 30.54 -19.08 -36.52
C LEU A 764 29.55 -20.11 -35.98
N PRO A 765 29.99 -21.15 -35.25
CA PRO A 765 29.09 -22.20 -34.75
C PRO A 765 28.23 -21.68 -33.60
N VAL A 766 26.95 -22.09 -33.54
CA VAL A 766 26.01 -21.76 -32.47
C VAL A 766 26.40 -22.50 -31.22
N ARG A 767 27.00 -21.84 -30.23
CA ARG A 767 27.40 -22.41 -28.94
C ARG A 767 26.40 -22.13 -27.81
N VAL A 768 25.67 -21.04 -27.93
CA VAL A 768 24.72 -20.58 -26.89
C VAL A 768 23.32 -20.44 -27.48
N ARG A 769 22.32 -20.94 -26.77
CA ARG A 769 20.90 -20.93 -27.17
C ARG A 769 20.02 -20.46 -26.01
N ASN A 770 18.91 -19.83 -26.33
CA ASN A 770 17.85 -19.52 -25.38
C ASN A 770 17.20 -20.80 -24.84
N LYS A 771 16.59 -20.73 -23.67
CA LYS A 771 15.76 -21.82 -23.15
C LYS A 771 14.59 -22.07 -24.12
N PRO A 772 14.33 -23.31 -24.54
CA PRO A 772 13.23 -23.57 -25.45
C PRO A 772 11.88 -23.25 -24.78
N THR A 773 10.96 -22.61 -25.50
CA THR A 773 9.61 -22.35 -25.05
C THR A 773 8.85 -23.66 -24.74
N LYS A 774 7.70 -23.59 -24.05
CA LYS A 774 6.88 -24.78 -23.77
C LYS A 774 6.51 -25.51 -25.05
N LEU A 775 6.18 -24.77 -26.13
CA LEU A 775 5.82 -25.34 -27.44
C LEU A 775 7.03 -25.97 -28.13
N MET A 776 8.21 -25.35 -28.08
CA MET A 776 9.44 -25.92 -28.62
C MET A 776 9.84 -27.21 -27.90
N ARG A 777 9.73 -27.23 -26.57
CA ARG A 777 9.98 -28.46 -25.76
C ARG A 777 9.04 -29.59 -26.13
N SER A 778 7.76 -29.31 -26.37
CA SER A 778 6.80 -30.33 -26.78
C SER A 778 7.09 -30.94 -28.17
N ARG A 779 7.82 -30.19 -29.02
CA ARG A 779 8.24 -30.61 -30.37
C ARG A 779 9.66 -31.17 -30.43
N GLY A 780 10.38 -31.21 -29.28
CA GLY A 780 11.78 -31.65 -29.25
C GLY A 780 12.76 -30.65 -29.92
N GLU A 781 12.33 -29.40 -30.10
CA GLU A 781 13.12 -28.34 -30.75
C GLU A 781 14.05 -27.67 -29.74
N LEU A 782 15.24 -27.28 -30.18
CA LEU A 782 16.21 -26.50 -29.39
C LEU A 782 15.77 -25.04 -29.38
N GLY A 783 16.13 -24.32 -28.34
CA GLY A 783 15.92 -22.87 -28.26
C GLY A 783 16.66 -22.12 -29.38
N SER A 784 16.19 -20.91 -29.71
CA SER A 784 16.83 -20.05 -30.72
C SER A 784 18.29 -19.73 -30.36
N PRO A 785 19.19 -19.54 -31.34
CA PRO A 785 20.54 -19.06 -31.08
C PRO A 785 20.50 -17.75 -30.28
N LYS A 786 21.46 -17.53 -29.38
CA LYS A 786 21.65 -16.23 -28.74
C LYS A 786 22.54 -15.30 -29.59
N GLY A 787 22.33 -13.98 -29.49
CA GLY A 787 23.19 -12.95 -30.09
C GLY A 787 23.71 -11.96 -29.03
N ASP A 788 23.70 -12.33 -27.76
CA ASP A 788 24.09 -11.52 -26.61
C ASP A 788 25.61 -11.51 -26.36
N SER A 789 26.04 -10.82 -25.30
CA SER A 789 27.46 -10.74 -24.90
C SER A 789 28.10 -12.10 -24.65
N LEU A 790 27.32 -13.07 -24.13
CA LEU A 790 27.82 -14.44 -23.92
C LEU A 790 28.07 -15.14 -25.25
N ALA A 791 27.19 -14.98 -26.24
CA ALA A 791 27.38 -15.49 -27.58
C ALA A 791 28.65 -14.92 -28.25
N ILE A 792 28.92 -13.60 -28.05
CA ILE A 792 30.14 -12.93 -28.53
C ILE A 792 31.38 -13.53 -27.86
N GLU A 793 31.33 -13.83 -26.56
CA GLU A 793 32.47 -14.44 -25.86
C GLU A 793 32.84 -15.83 -26.38
N TYR A 794 31.84 -16.66 -26.67
CA TYR A 794 32.07 -17.96 -27.28
C TYR A 794 32.57 -17.81 -28.73
N ALA A 795 32.00 -16.88 -29.49
CA ALA A 795 32.39 -16.54 -30.86
C ALA A 795 33.88 -16.11 -30.96
N LEU A 796 34.35 -15.30 -30.00
CA LEU A 796 35.76 -14.85 -29.95
C LEU A 796 36.78 -15.99 -29.85
N ARG A 797 36.39 -17.17 -29.35
CA ARG A 797 37.31 -18.32 -29.23
C ARG A 797 37.59 -18.99 -30.56
N GLU A 798 36.66 -18.92 -31.50
CA GLU A 798 36.70 -19.60 -32.79
C GLU A 798 36.83 -18.65 -34.00
N ALA A 799 36.78 -17.34 -33.76
CA ALA A 799 36.80 -16.30 -34.79
C ALA A 799 38.21 -16.15 -35.40
N THR A 800 38.25 -15.80 -36.67
CA THR A 800 39.47 -15.38 -37.38
C THR A 800 40.00 -14.05 -36.79
N PRO A 801 41.28 -13.67 -37.03
CA PRO A 801 41.79 -12.39 -36.54
C PRO A 801 40.96 -11.16 -36.94
N GLU A 802 40.45 -11.12 -38.17
CA GLU A 802 39.58 -10.05 -38.65
C GLU A 802 38.23 -10.04 -37.92
N GLN A 803 37.60 -11.19 -37.80
CA GLN A 803 36.33 -11.34 -37.03
C GLN A 803 36.51 -10.98 -35.55
N LYS A 804 37.66 -11.36 -34.94
CA LYS A 804 37.98 -10.95 -33.55
C LYS A 804 37.98 -9.46 -33.36
N ALA A 805 38.64 -8.72 -34.29
CA ALA A 805 38.65 -7.26 -34.23
C ALA A 805 37.25 -6.64 -34.26
N VAL A 806 36.35 -7.21 -35.07
CA VAL A 806 34.93 -6.78 -35.12
C VAL A 806 34.19 -7.12 -33.83
N LEU A 807 34.33 -8.33 -33.31
CA LEU A 807 33.67 -8.76 -32.09
C LEU A 807 34.15 -8.00 -30.85
N GLU A 808 35.44 -7.72 -30.77
CA GLU A 808 36.02 -6.85 -29.73
C GLU A 808 35.51 -5.42 -29.82
N SER A 809 35.37 -4.90 -31.04
CA SER A 809 34.79 -3.59 -31.29
C SER A 809 33.34 -3.52 -30.88
N LEU A 810 32.54 -4.56 -31.15
CA LEU A 810 31.14 -4.66 -30.68
C LEU A 810 31.06 -4.70 -29.13
N LYS A 811 31.94 -5.43 -28.47
CA LYS A 811 32.03 -5.41 -26.99
C LYS A 811 32.36 -4.02 -26.43
N LEU A 812 33.31 -3.32 -27.07
CA LEU A 812 33.65 -1.95 -26.69
C LEU A 812 32.48 -1.00 -26.87
N MET A 813 31.78 -1.08 -27.99
CA MET A 813 30.59 -0.27 -28.28
C MET A 813 29.50 -0.52 -27.25
N GLN A 814 29.21 -1.77 -26.93
CA GLN A 814 28.23 -2.15 -25.90
C GLN A 814 28.62 -1.56 -24.54
N MET A 815 29.87 -1.70 -24.14
CA MET A 815 30.36 -1.17 -22.88
C MET A 815 30.23 0.36 -22.81
N VAL A 816 30.58 1.09 -23.86
CA VAL A 816 30.45 2.56 -23.93
C VAL A 816 28.99 2.97 -23.88
N THR A 817 28.09 2.29 -24.61
CA THR A 817 26.65 2.55 -24.60
C THR A 817 26.06 2.36 -23.21
N THR A 818 26.39 1.25 -22.54
CA THR A 818 25.96 0.96 -21.17
C THR A 818 26.41 2.08 -20.22
N ARG A 819 27.69 2.51 -20.33
CA ARG A 819 28.17 3.64 -19.50
C ARG A 819 27.43 4.93 -19.79
N ARG A 820 27.18 5.23 -21.06
CA ARG A 820 26.47 6.44 -21.49
C ARG A 820 25.07 6.48 -20.89
N ASN A 821 24.32 5.39 -21.00
CA ASN A 821 22.95 5.33 -20.55
C ASN A 821 22.84 5.28 -19.02
N LEU A 822 23.65 4.48 -18.33
CA LEU A 822 23.59 4.34 -16.88
C LEU A 822 24.26 5.48 -16.11
N PHE A 823 25.32 6.09 -16.68
CA PHE A 823 26.13 7.04 -15.91
C PHE A 823 26.13 8.44 -16.50
N TYR A 824 26.60 8.63 -17.74
CA TYR A 824 26.80 10.00 -18.29
C TYR A 824 25.48 10.76 -18.46
N LYS A 825 24.40 10.07 -18.88
CA LYS A 825 23.08 10.69 -19.02
C LYS A 825 22.38 10.92 -17.68
N LYS A 826 22.56 10.05 -16.70
CA LYS A 826 21.76 10.06 -15.46
C LYS A 826 22.43 10.77 -14.29
N TYR A 827 23.73 10.59 -14.10
CA TYR A 827 24.42 11.10 -12.90
C TYR A 827 24.36 12.62 -12.70
N PRO A 828 24.40 13.47 -13.75
CA PRO A 828 24.25 14.92 -13.57
C PRO A 828 22.95 15.33 -12.88
N TYR A 829 21.87 14.62 -13.12
CA TYR A 829 20.56 14.88 -12.50
C TYR A 829 20.51 14.51 -11.02
N PHE A 830 21.36 13.58 -10.58
CA PHE A 830 21.46 13.21 -9.16
C PHE A 830 22.26 14.21 -8.33
N ILE A 831 22.86 15.23 -8.93
CA ILE A 831 23.49 16.31 -8.17
C ILE A 831 22.39 17.10 -7.47
N HIS A 832 22.39 17.04 -6.15
CA HIS A 832 21.37 17.67 -5.34
C HIS A 832 21.50 19.19 -5.39
N TRP A 833 20.39 19.88 -5.63
CA TRP A 833 20.34 21.33 -5.84
C TRP A 833 20.89 22.15 -4.66
N LYS A 834 20.65 21.69 -3.40
CA LYS A 834 21.07 22.38 -2.18
C LYS A 834 22.53 22.10 -1.79
N THR A 835 23.00 20.85 -1.94
CA THR A 835 24.31 20.42 -1.45
C THR A 835 25.40 20.41 -2.51
N GLY A 836 25.04 20.37 -3.80
CA GLY A 836 25.96 20.17 -4.91
C GLY A 836 26.66 18.81 -4.93
N ARG A 837 26.16 17.85 -4.16
CA ARG A 837 26.67 16.47 -4.01
C ARG A 837 25.66 15.46 -4.52
N ILE A 838 26.09 14.23 -4.69
CA ILE A 838 25.21 13.10 -4.98
C ILE A 838 24.95 12.32 -3.69
N HIS A 839 23.70 11.99 -3.42
CA HIS A 839 23.25 11.32 -2.20
C HIS A 839 22.57 9.98 -2.54
N PRO A 840 23.34 8.87 -2.70
CA PRO A 840 22.77 7.56 -2.97
C PRO A 840 21.92 7.08 -1.79
N SER A 841 20.66 6.70 -2.08
CA SER A 841 19.77 6.14 -1.07
C SER A 841 20.13 4.67 -0.81
N HIS A 842 20.24 4.28 0.45
CA HIS A 842 20.49 2.92 0.88
C HIS A 842 19.19 2.27 1.33
N ASN A 843 18.86 1.15 0.73
CA ASN A 843 17.66 0.38 1.03
C ASN A 843 18.04 -0.86 1.82
N GLN A 844 17.76 -0.83 3.12
CA GLN A 844 17.99 -1.94 4.03
C GLN A 844 16.78 -2.89 4.00
N CYS A 845 17.02 -4.20 4.12
CA CYS A 845 15.98 -5.23 4.22
C CYS A 845 14.99 -5.30 3.03
N GLN A 846 15.38 -4.84 1.83
CA GLN A 846 14.56 -4.97 0.61
C GLN A 846 14.88 -6.20 -0.24
N THR A 847 15.93 -6.94 0.09
CA THR A 847 16.31 -8.16 -0.62
C THR A 847 16.12 -9.39 0.25
N ASN A 848 15.70 -10.51 -0.34
CA ASN A 848 15.54 -11.78 0.39
C ASN A 848 16.84 -12.27 1.06
N THR A 849 17.99 -11.77 0.61
CA THR A 849 19.30 -12.06 1.21
C THR A 849 19.71 -11.08 2.31
N ARG A 850 18.86 -10.10 2.64
CA ARG A 850 19.12 -9.00 3.59
C ARG A 850 20.35 -8.15 3.27
N ARG A 851 20.82 -8.18 2.02
CA ARG A 851 21.85 -7.24 1.54
C ARG A 851 21.22 -5.87 1.36
N ALA A 852 21.94 -4.83 1.76
CA ALA A 852 21.57 -3.47 1.41
C ALA A 852 21.66 -3.29 -0.11
N SER A 853 20.62 -2.72 -0.71
CA SER A 853 20.62 -2.24 -2.09
C SER A 853 20.75 -0.73 -2.11
N GLU A 854 21.13 -0.19 -3.25
CA GLU A 854 21.28 1.25 -3.43
C GLU A 854 20.48 1.73 -4.63
N SER A 855 19.95 2.95 -4.52
CA SER A 855 19.20 3.62 -5.58
C SER A 855 19.51 5.13 -5.60
N LYS A 856 19.20 5.79 -6.71
CA LYS A 856 19.24 7.25 -6.88
C LYS A 856 20.59 7.91 -6.54
N PRO A 857 21.71 7.51 -7.17
CA PRO A 857 21.96 6.41 -8.09
C PRO A 857 22.47 5.14 -7.40
N ASN A 858 22.37 3.98 -8.09
CA ASN A 858 22.96 2.75 -7.61
C ASN A 858 24.48 2.72 -7.87
N LYS A 859 25.28 3.12 -6.87
CA LYS A 859 26.75 3.13 -7.00
C LYS A 859 27.38 1.73 -6.99
N GLN A 860 26.64 0.68 -6.58
CA GLN A 860 27.12 -0.70 -6.66
C GLN A 860 27.30 -1.17 -8.11
N GLN A 861 26.62 -0.52 -9.06
CA GLN A 861 26.77 -0.77 -10.50
C GLN A 861 27.95 -0.02 -11.14
N LEU A 862 28.69 0.81 -10.40
CA LEU A 862 29.83 1.54 -10.94
C LEU A 862 30.86 0.58 -11.55
N PRO A 863 31.34 0.86 -12.77
CA PRO A 863 32.27 -0.02 -13.49
C PRO A 863 33.52 -0.24 -12.67
N LYS A 864 33.98 -1.49 -12.57
CA LYS A 864 35.28 -1.82 -11.98
C LYS A 864 36.42 -1.28 -12.86
N HIS A 865 37.55 -0.98 -12.25
CA HIS A 865 38.75 -0.68 -13.04
C HIS A 865 39.04 -1.86 -13.98
N PRO A 866 39.35 -1.63 -15.26
CA PRO A 866 39.63 -2.70 -16.16
C PRO A 866 40.95 -3.37 -15.78
N LYS A 867 41.02 -4.65 -16.11
CA LYS A 867 42.25 -5.42 -15.97
C LYS A 867 43.26 -5.12 -17.11
N ILE A 868 42.88 -4.31 -18.11
CA ILE A 868 43.65 -4.04 -19.30
C ILE A 868 43.85 -2.51 -19.38
N GLU A 869 45.10 -2.07 -19.32
CA GLU A 869 45.52 -0.68 -19.43
C GLU A 869 45.04 -0.10 -20.77
N GLY A 870 44.37 1.03 -20.77
CA GLY A 870 43.90 1.77 -21.97
C GLY A 870 42.49 1.46 -22.47
N GLN A 871 41.72 0.53 -21.86
CA GLN A 871 40.38 0.15 -22.33
C GLN A 871 39.20 0.66 -21.48
N ALA A 872 39.42 1.54 -20.52
CA ALA A 872 38.32 1.94 -19.65
C ALA A 872 38.20 3.40 -19.37
N SER A 873 36.99 3.81 -19.36
CA SER A 873 36.65 5.06 -18.70
C SER A 873 36.90 4.90 -17.20
N GLN A 874 37.52 5.89 -16.63
CA GLN A 874 37.76 5.98 -15.19
C GLN A 874 36.58 6.72 -14.52
N PHE A 875 35.34 6.34 -14.84
CA PHE A 875 34.16 7.04 -14.31
C PHE A 875 34.22 7.17 -12.78
N ARG A 876 34.90 6.24 -12.10
CA ARG A 876 35.11 6.35 -10.64
C ARG A 876 35.95 7.55 -10.22
N GLU A 877 36.74 8.12 -11.14
CA GLU A 877 37.52 9.35 -10.87
C GLU A 877 36.62 10.60 -10.86
N CYS A 878 35.36 10.48 -11.29
CA CYS A 878 34.35 11.55 -11.22
C CYS A 878 33.78 11.72 -9.81
N ILE A 879 33.93 10.69 -8.96
CA ILE A 879 33.30 10.59 -7.63
C ILE A 879 34.37 10.89 -6.57
#